data_b0c8a50ea35114d7c6954abd665eecae
#
_entry.id   b0c8a50ea35114d7c6954abd665eecae
#
_cell.length_a   1.000
_cell.length_b   1.000
_cell.length_c   1.000
_cell.angle_alpha   90.00
_cell.angle_beta   90.00
_cell.angle_gamma   90.00
#
_symmetry.space_group_name_H-M   'P 1'
#
loop_
_entity.id
_entity.type
_entity.pdbx_description
1 polymer ?
#
loop_
_entity_poly.entity_id
_entity_poly.type
_entity_poly.pdbx_seq_one_letter_code
_entity_poly.pdbx_strand_id
1 'polypeptide(L)'
;MKKQSSKFVIDWTEIEDSSPIPYPQRQVSDRYNYKDWSNSTKATPVLNLINIPDAQTRFDFKDADSKTKLWTGDVGERTDIASLNSSIKLDKIPAYNQEHQLLTAINKQILSSCSSKTKTSTKTENFMPDISITFDKIEEPTIFPDERGKVNVVVSNQGQAKFKGPLTINLYASTDSILDNSPLNTLNPALEGTDELLGSLDLSYLNLVPGESKTFTLNFADAKFRTPSVVSPGAYYLLSEVDLNNTIVESNENNNLNSIFVSTPGTDVVLDWNSTLFNAIQANNIKIGNKLEQGDIEGALELAALDPRNAAIVHLAIYDAVNAIDRSHASYFVNIDPSETVSASLEAAVVGAAYQTLINLYPGEKDAFEAQKTRSLAEIPNGEAKELGYSLGVRVANEILQLRSNDGAIEAFIKPYTAQPIPGVWRPTINSSTDEIGGEALLPGWGDVTPFAISSVEDVIQSAGLEGPPALDSIQYAEELEQVRLFGGLEDTDITDVIRTPKQTEIANFWAYDRSDTFGEPYNLIAQRVALQQGNTITENAQLLALMNMAIADAGVVAFDVKYTYNQWRPITGIREADTDGNLYTVQDPNWKSLLDTPSHPDYIAAHSALGAAAGTVLASFYGTDNISFNLTSQELPGVARYFQGFRDFVEENSISRFYGGVHLPSSSEAGLLAGTAVGNYVVDNFLV
;
A
#
# COMPACT_ATOMS: atom_id res chain seq x y z
N MET A 1 39.24 -1.64 -27.78
CA MET A 1 38.35 -2.78 -27.47
C MET A 1 37.00 -2.19 -27.10
N LYS A 2 36.02 -2.35 -27.95
CA LYS A 2 34.66 -1.78 -27.72
C LYS A 2 33.96 -2.63 -26.66
N LYS A 3 33.56 -2.00 -25.55
CA LYS A 3 32.64 -2.62 -24.59
C LYS A 3 31.26 -2.67 -25.26
N GLN A 4 30.73 -3.87 -25.46
CA GLN A 4 29.31 -4.06 -25.77
C GLN A 4 28.53 -3.93 -24.46
N SER A 5 27.64 -2.95 -24.40
CA SER A 5 26.62 -2.85 -23.35
C SER A 5 25.56 -3.88 -23.65
N SER A 6 25.35 -4.80 -22.73
CA SER A 6 24.22 -5.71 -22.78
C SER A 6 22.99 -4.97 -22.22
N LYS A 7 21.97 -4.78 -23.07
CA LYS A 7 20.67 -4.24 -22.64
C LYS A 7 19.87 -5.33 -21.91
N PHE A 8 19.39 -5.03 -20.73
CA PHE A 8 18.31 -5.77 -20.07
C PHE A 8 17.02 -5.41 -20.77
N VAL A 9 16.32 -6.37 -21.29
CA VAL A 9 14.92 -6.24 -21.72
C VAL A 9 14.14 -7.20 -20.83
N ILE A 10 13.33 -6.66 -19.94
CA ILE A 10 12.34 -7.44 -19.19
C ILE A 10 11.17 -7.64 -20.14
N ASP A 11 10.85 -8.90 -20.45
CA ASP A 11 9.66 -9.22 -21.22
C ASP A 11 8.45 -9.14 -20.30
N TRP A 12 7.76 -8.03 -20.35
CA TRP A 12 6.60 -7.72 -19.51
C TRP A 12 5.34 -8.51 -19.86
N THR A 13 5.37 -9.32 -20.91
CA THR A 13 4.20 -10.04 -21.41
C THR A 13 4.08 -11.49 -20.90
N GLU A 14 5.13 -12.09 -20.32
CA GLU A 14 5.18 -13.49 -19.91
C GLU A 14 5.34 -13.70 -18.40
N ILE A 15 4.47 -13.14 -17.58
CA ILE A 15 4.29 -13.64 -16.21
C ILE A 15 2.98 -14.44 -16.21
N GLU A 16 3.01 -15.63 -16.77
CA GLU A 16 1.96 -16.62 -16.64
C GLU A 16 2.15 -17.47 -15.38
N ASP A 17 1.02 -17.80 -14.80
CA ASP A 17 0.74 -18.71 -13.70
C ASP A 17 1.72 -19.90 -13.62
N SER A 18 2.75 -19.84 -12.77
CA SER A 18 3.65 -20.96 -12.52
C SER A 18 3.40 -21.55 -11.14
N SER A 19 2.75 -22.72 -11.15
CA SER A 19 2.78 -23.67 -10.04
C SER A 19 4.23 -24.03 -9.65
N PRO A 20 4.54 -24.32 -8.38
CA PRO A 20 5.92 -24.47 -7.93
C PRO A 20 6.63 -25.66 -8.57
N ILE A 21 7.72 -25.39 -9.28
CA ILE A 21 8.65 -26.41 -9.74
C ILE A 21 9.64 -26.68 -8.60
N PRO A 22 9.93 -27.91 -8.22
CA PRO A 22 10.87 -28.23 -7.13
C PRO A 22 12.31 -27.96 -7.58
N TYR A 23 13.00 -27.06 -6.87
CA TYR A 23 14.42 -26.81 -7.06
C TYR A 23 15.29 -27.81 -6.28
N PRO A 24 16.44 -28.25 -6.83
CA PRO A 24 17.39 -29.07 -6.12
C PRO A 24 18.18 -28.24 -5.10
N GLN A 25 18.31 -28.78 -3.88
CA GLN A 25 19.11 -28.19 -2.81
C GLN A 25 20.58 -28.02 -3.24
N ARG A 26 21.11 -26.80 -3.16
CA ARG A 26 22.56 -26.53 -3.20
C ARG A 26 23.05 -26.15 -1.81
N GLN A 27 24.20 -26.71 -1.45
CA GLN A 27 24.86 -26.49 -0.16
C GLN A 27 25.38 -25.06 -0.03
N VAL A 28 25.23 -24.56 1.21
CA VAL A 28 25.66 -23.22 1.66
C VAL A 28 27.19 -23.17 1.73
N SER A 29 27.84 -22.40 0.91
CA SER A 29 29.08 -21.69 1.20
C SER A 29 29.48 -20.82 0.00
N ASP A 30 28.97 -19.60 -0.08
CA ASP A 30 29.67 -18.51 -0.77
C ASP A 30 28.97 -17.19 -0.41
N ARG A 31 29.76 -16.24 0.06
CA ARG A 31 29.29 -14.88 0.32
C ARG A 31 28.80 -14.29 -0.99
N TYR A 32 27.50 -14.01 -1.05
CA TYR A 32 26.86 -13.39 -2.21
C TYR A 32 27.35 -11.96 -2.40
N ASN A 33 28.11 -11.76 -3.47
CA ASN A 33 28.51 -10.46 -3.94
C ASN A 33 27.45 -10.03 -4.97
N TYR A 34 26.68 -9.02 -4.70
CA TYR A 34 25.57 -8.49 -5.52
C TYR A 34 25.98 -8.00 -6.92
N LYS A 35 27.24 -8.23 -7.33
CA LYS A 35 27.70 -8.00 -8.70
C LYS A 35 27.09 -8.92 -9.75
N ASP A 36 26.28 -9.90 -9.36
CA ASP A 36 25.69 -10.87 -10.30
C ASP A 36 24.31 -10.46 -10.85
N TRP A 37 23.76 -9.33 -10.43
CA TRP A 37 22.57 -8.74 -11.08
C TRP A 37 22.82 -8.34 -12.55
N SER A 38 24.08 -8.10 -12.92
CA SER A 38 24.49 -7.70 -14.28
C SER A 38 24.88 -8.87 -15.20
N ASN A 39 24.86 -10.13 -14.76
CA ASN A 39 25.47 -11.24 -15.47
C ASN A 39 24.57 -12.43 -15.83
N SER A 40 23.25 -12.38 -15.65
CA SER A 40 22.37 -13.44 -16.18
C SER A 40 22.02 -13.20 -17.65
N THR A 41 23.06 -13.15 -18.49
CA THR A 41 22.89 -13.19 -19.93
C THR A 41 22.86 -14.63 -20.41
N LYS A 42 21.67 -15.15 -20.75
CA LYS A 42 21.48 -16.13 -21.85
C LYS A 42 20.00 -16.26 -22.15
N ALA A 43 19.55 -15.54 -23.10
CA ALA A 43 18.73 -15.92 -24.26
C ALA A 43 18.18 -14.64 -24.88
N THR A 44 18.66 -14.29 -26.04
CA THR A 44 18.04 -13.32 -26.92
C THR A 44 16.89 -14.04 -27.63
N PRO A 45 15.63 -13.71 -27.40
CA PRO A 45 14.57 -14.03 -28.34
C PRO A 45 14.57 -12.96 -29.42
N VAL A 46 14.78 -13.40 -30.65
CA VAL A 46 14.51 -12.62 -31.85
C VAL A 46 13.01 -12.39 -31.91
N LEU A 47 12.60 -11.13 -31.86
CA LEU A 47 11.21 -10.72 -32.13
C LEU A 47 10.84 -11.20 -33.54
N ASN A 48 10.09 -12.28 -33.62
CA ASN A 48 9.33 -12.61 -34.81
C ASN A 48 8.07 -11.76 -34.78
N LEU A 49 7.98 -10.80 -35.69
CA LEU A 49 6.76 -10.10 -36.04
C LEU A 49 5.64 -11.12 -36.23
N ILE A 50 4.72 -11.20 -35.30
CA ILE A 50 3.49 -11.95 -35.45
C ILE A 50 2.65 -11.20 -36.48
N ASN A 51 2.54 -11.75 -37.68
CA ASN A 51 1.51 -11.38 -38.65
C ASN A 51 0.16 -11.66 -38.00
N ILE A 52 -0.57 -10.62 -37.67
CA ILE A 52 -1.97 -10.71 -37.28
C ILE A 52 -2.77 -11.03 -38.55
N PRO A 53 -3.40 -12.22 -38.66
CA PRO A 53 -4.33 -12.45 -39.76
C PRO A 53 -5.59 -11.62 -39.53
N ASP A 54 -6.10 -11.01 -40.58
CA ASP A 54 -7.39 -10.31 -40.62
C ASP A 54 -8.47 -11.05 -39.81
N ALA A 55 -8.88 -10.48 -38.70
CA ALA A 55 -9.93 -11.02 -37.86
C ALA A 55 -11.30 -10.70 -38.46
N GLN A 56 -11.71 -11.42 -39.49
CA GLN A 56 -13.11 -11.64 -39.77
C GLN A 56 -13.49 -13.01 -39.25
N THR A 57 -13.71 -13.16 -37.97
CA THR A 57 -14.41 -14.31 -37.39
C THR A 57 -15.79 -13.85 -36.94
N ARG A 58 -16.77 -13.98 -37.83
CA ARG A 58 -18.18 -13.99 -37.48
C ARG A 58 -18.42 -15.16 -36.53
N PHE A 59 -18.79 -14.85 -35.28
CA PHE A 59 -19.44 -15.85 -34.43
C PHE A 59 -20.90 -16.01 -34.88
N ASP A 60 -21.19 -17.09 -35.59
CA ASP A 60 -22.54 -17.55 -35.82
C ASP A 60 -23.07 -18.20 -34.53
N PHE A 61 -23.87 -17.46 -33.77
CA PHE A 61 -24.69 -18.04 -32.71
C PHE A 61 -25.85 -18.78 -33.35
N LYS A 62 -25.68 -20.06 -33.64
CA LYS A 62 -26.77 -21.01 -33.85
C LYS A 62 -26.82 -21.97 -32.67
N ASP A 63 -28.02 -22.04 -32.10
CA ASP A 63 -28.49 -22.99 -31.11
C ASP A 63 -28.13 -22.69 -29.64
N ALA A 64 -28.94 -21.84 -29.01
CA ALA A 64 -29.26 -22.00 -27.60
C ALA A 64 -30.76 -21.77 -27.39
N ASP A 65 -31.51 -22.80 -27.64
CA ASP A 65 -32.89 -22.94 -27.15
C ASP A 65 -32.83 -23.27 -25.66
N SER A 66 -32.61 -22.26 -24.80
CA SER A 66 -32.79 -22.37 -23.37
C SER A 66 -33.59 -21.17 -22.85
N LYS A 67 -34.87 -21.46 -22.61
CA LYS A 67 -35.81 -20.56 -21.95
C LYS A 67 -35.31 -20.29 -20.53
N THR A 68 -34.61 -19.19 -20.32
CA THR A 68 -34.26 -18.71 -18.98
C THR A 68 -35.51 -18.08 -18.35
N LYS A 69 -36.08 -18.74 -17.38
CA LYS A 69 -37.20 -18.23 -16.57
C LYS A 69 -36.63 -17.54 -15.33
N LEU A 70 -36.76 -16.25 -15.25
CA LEU A 70 -36.55 -15.53 -13.98
C LEU A 70 -37.72 -15.80 -13.04
N TRP A 71 -37.41 -16.26 -11.83
CA TRP A 71 -38.37 -16.44 -10.74
C TRP A 71 -38.30 -15.20 -9.83
N THR A 72 -39.38 -14.43 -9.77
CA THR A 72 -39.57 -13.44 -8.71
C THR A 72 -40.53 -14.04 -7.69
N GLY A 73 -40.10 -14.15 -6.45
CA GLY A 73 -40.89 -14.71 -5.38
C GLY A 73 -42.21 -13.93 -5.21
N ASP A 74 -43.27 -14.68 -5.00
CA ASP A 74 -44.59 -14.27 -4.50
C ASP A 74 -45.44 -13.25 -5.31
N VAL A 75 -45.28 -13.13 -6.62
CA VAL A 75 -46.32 -12.52 -7.45
C VAL A 75 -46.58 -13.43 -8.66
N GLY A 76 -47.74 -14.02 -8.67
CA GLY A 76 -48.14 -15.14 -9.50
C GLY A 76 -48.37 -14.87 -10.99
N GLU A 77 -47.55 -14.06 -11.66
CA GLU A 77 -47.60 -13.87 -13.11
C GLU A 77 -46.18 -13.95 -13.71
N ARG A 78 -46.05 -14.89 -14.63
CA ARG A 78 -44.86 -15.05 -15.49
C ARG A 78 -44.82 -13.97 -16.54
N THR A 79 -43.81 -13.10 -16.49
CA THR A 79 -43.54 -12.15 -17.59
C THR A 79 -42.56 -12.78 -18.59
N ASP A 80 -42.95 -12.89 -19.84
CA ASP A 80 -42.14 -13.44 -20.94
C ASP A 80 -41.20 -12.32 -21.46
N ILE A 81 -39.89 -12.58 -21.49
CA ILE A 81 -38.87 -11.63 -21.95
C ILE A 81 -39.10 -11.24 -23.44
N ALA A 82 -39.75 -12.09 -24.23
CA ALA A 82 -40.10 -11.77 -25.60
C ALA A 82 -41.09 -10.62 -25.75
N SER A 83 -41.90 -10.32 -24.72
CA SER A 83 -42.86 -9.22 -24.75
C SER A 83 -42.22 -7.84 -24.38
N LEU A 84 -41.04 -7.84 -23.75
CA LEU A 84 -40.31 -6.64 -23.40
C LEU A 84 -39.49 -6.06 -24.56
N ASN A 85 -39.03 -6.91 -25.50
CA ASN A 85 -38.26 -6.48 -26.65
C ASN A 85 -39.08 -5.66 -27.68
N SER A 86 -40.42 -5.75 -27.65
CA SER A 86 -41.28 -5.05 -28.62
C SER A 86 -41.49 -3.56 -28.31
N SER A 87 -41.14 -3.10 -27.11
CA SER A 87 -41.34 -1.72 -26.65
C SER A 87 -40.09 -0.86 -26.63
N ILE A 88 -38.90 -1.40 -26.87
CA ILE A 88 -37.63 -0.68 -26.88
C ILE A 88 -37.05 -0.71 -28.30
N LYS A 89 -36.94 0.46 -28.93
CA LYS A 89 -36.25 0.59 -30.20
C LYS A 89 -34.74 0.61 -29.99
N LEU A 90 -34.08 -0.53 -30.22
CA LEU A 90 -32.65 -0.73 -30.01
C LEU A 90 -31.76 -0.35 -31.21
N ASP A 91 -32.32 0.18 -32.29
CA ASP A 91 -31.66 0.33 -33.60
C ASP A 91 -30.53 1.40 -33.63
N LYS A 92 -30.14 1.98 -32.50
CA LYS A 92 -29.15 3.08 -32.49
C LYS A 92 -28.14 3.04 -31.32
N ILE A 93 -27.93 1.90 -30.64
CA ILE A 93 -27.02 1.80 -29.50
C ILE A 93 -25.92 0.79 -29.80
N PRO A 94 -24.62 1.11 -29.56
CA PRO A 94 -23.53 0.17 -29.71
C PRO A 94 -23.70 -1.07 -28.83
N ALA A 95 -23.30 -2.23 -29.30
CA ALA A 95 -23.59 -3.53 -28.69
C ALA A 95 -23.12 -3.66 -27.23
N TYR A 96 -22.02 -3.01 -26.85
CA TYR A 96 -21.45 -3.05 -25.49
C TYR A 96 -22.32 -2.37 -24.43
N ASN A 97 -23.08 -1.35 -24.80
CA ASN A 97 -23.97 -0.64 -23.86
C ASN A 97 -25.40 -1.18 -23.83
N GLN A 98 -25.73 -2.15 -24.70
CA GLN A 98 -27.09 -2.63 -24.82
C GLN A 98 -27.53 -3.44 -23.58
N GLU A 99 -26.65 -4.22 -22.98
CA GLU A 99 -26.98 -5.07 -21.84
C GLU A 99 -27.17 -4.24 -20.57
N HIS A 100 -26.34 -3.23 -20.33
CA HIS A 100 -26.46 -2.34 -19.17
C HIS A 100 -27.62 -1.38 -19.27
N GLN A 101 -27.91 -0.86 -20.47
CA GLN A 101 -29.09 -0.04 -20.71
C GLN A 101 -30.38 -0.86 -20.71
N LEU A 102 -30.32 -2.12 -21.18
CA LEU A 102 -31.44 -3.03 -21.10
C LEU A 102 -31.76 -3.38 -19.64
N LEU A 103 -30.76 -3.68 -18.82
CA LEU A 103 -30.92 -3.91 -17.37
C LEU A 103 -31.45 -2.67 -16.65
N THR A 104 -30.97 -1.48 -17.00
CA THR A 104 -31.47 -0.22 -16.44
C THR A 104 -32.89 0.10 -16.89
N ALA A 105 -33.21 -0.19 -18.14
CA ALA A 105 -34.58 -0.02 -18.69
C ALA A 105 -35.55 -1.03 -18.11
N ILE A 106 -35.12 -2.31 -17.93
CA ILE A 106 -35.89 -3.37 -17.25
C ILE A 106 -36.15 -3.01 -15.80
N ASN A 107 -35.13 -2.56 -15.05
CA ASN A 107 -35.30 -2.10 -13.70
C ASN A 107 -36.22 -0.88 -13.58
N LYS A 108 -36.11 0.08 -14.51
CA LYS A 108 -36.99 1.25 -14.55
C LYS A 108 -38.42 0.89 -14.90
N GLN A 109 -38.64 -0.12 -15.73
CA GLN A 109 -39.96 -0.58 -16.14
C GLN A 109 -40.60 -1.50 -15.07
N ILE A 110 -39.79 -2.30 -14.36
CA ILE A 110 -40.23 -3.03 -13.15
C ILE A 110 -40.67 -2.05 -12.08
N LEU A 111 -39.88 -1.00 -11.81
CA LEU A 111 -40.24 0.06 -10.85
C LEU A 111 -41.47 0.86 -11.28
N SER A 112 -41.68 1.11 -12.61
CA SER A 112 -42.86 1.81 -13.10
C SER A 112 -44.12 0.94 -13.14
N SER A 113 -43.99 -0.38 -13.35
CA SER A 113 -45.12 -1.32 -13.29
C SER A 113 -45.58 -1.60 -11.86
N CYS A 114 -44.68 -1.51 -10.89
CA CYS A 114 -45.03 -1.51 -9.46
C CYS A 114 -45.75 -0.23 -9.05
N SER A 115 -45.52 0.89 -9.72
CA SER A 115 -46.10 2.20 -9.40
C SER A 115 -47.53 2.41 -9.90
N SER A 116 -48.04 1.59 -10.85
CA SER A 116 -49.32 1.86 -11.54
C SER A 116 -50.55 1.11 -11.00
N LYS A 117 -50.41 0.34 -9.93
CA LYS A 117 -51.54 -0.34 -9.25
C LYS A 117 -51.56 -0.06 -7.74
N THR A 118 -51.70 1.18 -7.34
CA THR A 118 -52.04 1.48 -5.94
C THR A 118 -53.30 2.32 -5.85
N LYS A 119 -54.40 1.65 -5.71
CA LYS A 119 -55.50 2.18 -4.90
C LYS A 119 -55.07 2.05 -3.45
N THR A 120 -54.92 3.21 -2.79
CA THR A 120 -54.94 3.41 -1.34
C THR A 120 -54.85 2.15 -0.47
N SER A 121 -53.66 1.73 -0.13
CA SER A 121 -53.32 1.07 1.10
C SER A 121 -52.03 1.74 1.63
N THR A 122 -52.03 2.05 2.89
CA THR A 122 -50.90 2.60 3.64
C THR A 122 -49.61 1.92 3.22
N LYS A 123 -48.66 2.71 2.65
CA LYS A 123 -47.28 2.27 2.38
C LYS A 123 -46.68 1.84 3.71
N THR A 124 -46.58 0.56 3.96
CA THR A 124 -45.58 0.02 4.85
C THR A 124 -44.29 0.07 4.03
N GLU A 125 -43.52 1.10 4.19
CA GLU A 125 -42.09 1.06 3.85
C GLU A 125 -41.53 -0.09 4.68
N ASN A 126 -40.95 -1.11 4.05
CA ASN A 126 -40.25 -2.17 4.77
C ASN A 126 -38.96 -1.53 5.32
N PHE A 127 -39.09 -0.89 6.47
CA PHE A 127 -37.94 -0.45 7.25
C PHE A 127 -37.26 -1.69 7.78
N MET A 128 -35.99 -1.86 7.46
CA MET A 128 -35.15 -2.94 7.98
C MET A 128 -34.20 -2.40 9.06
N PRO A 129 -33.83 -3.21 10.04
CA PRO A 129 -32.71 -2.90 10.90
C PRO A 129 -31.43 -2.89 10.06
N ASP A 130 -30.35 -2.37 10.61
CA ASP A 130 -29.02 -2.35 10.04
C ASP A 130 -28.05 -2.38 11.21
N ILE A 131 -27.56 -3.57 11.52
CA ILE A 131 -26.72 -3.81 12.69
C ILE A 131 -25.27 -3.68 12.25
N SER A 132 -24.56 -2.74 12.81
CA SER A 132 -23.14 -2.53 12.59
C SER A 132 -22.36 -2.75 13.86
N ILE A 133 -21.09 -3.14 13.70
CA ILE A 133 -20.16 -3.27 14.81
C ILE A 133 -18.94 -2.40 14.58
N THR A 134 -18.44 -1.77 15.65
CA THR A 134 -17.18 -1.03 15.65
C THR A 134 -16.46 -1.28 16.97
N PHE A 135 -15.13 -1.18 16.97
CA PHE A 135 -14.39 -1.14 18.23
C PHE A 135 -14.65 0.20 18.92
N ASP A 136 -14.88 0.15 20.23
CA ASP A 136 -14.81 1.34 21.08
C ASP A 136 -13.33 1.77 21.20
N LYS A 137 -13.09 2.94 21.77
CA LYS A 137 -11.71 3.37 22.03
C LYS A 137 -10.99 2.26 22.79
N ILE A 138 -10.05 1.60 22.12
CA ILE A 138 -9.19 0.62 22.77
C ILE A 138 -8.20 1.42 23.62
N GLU A 139 -8.39 1.37 24.93
CA GLU A 139 -7.50 2.06 25.90
C GLU A 139 -6.11 1.40 25.94
N GLU A 140 -6.04 0.13 25.53
CA GLU A 140 -4.80 -0.63 25.43
C GLU A 140 -4.82 -1.44 24.11
N PRO A 141 -4.21 -0.93 23.02
CA PRO A 141 -4.13 -1.66 21.75
C PRO A 141 -3.12 -2.82 21.81
N THR A 142 -2.86 -3.32 22.99
CA THR A 142 -1.83 -4.28 23.30
C THR A 142 -2.45 -5.50 23.95
N ILE A 143 -2.37 -6.65 23.30
CA ILE A 143 -2.80 -7.94 23.85
C ILE A 143 -1.55 -8.69 24.27
N PHE A 144 -1.45 -8.95 25.57
CA PHE A 144 -0.33 -9.73 26.13
C PHE A 144 -0.55 -11.22 25.90
N PRO A 145 0.44 -11.98 25.39
CA PRO A 145 0.46 -13.42 25.53
C PRO A 145 0.39 -13.73 27.02
N ASP A 146 -0.49 -14.62 27.44
CA ASP A 146 -0.67 -15.05 28.84
C ASP A 146 -1.56 -14.16 29.72
N GLU A 147 -2.15 -13.05 29.25
CA GLU A 147 -3.10 -12.26 30.01
C GLU A 147 -4.54 -12.38 29.48
N ARG A 148 -5.50 -12.19 30.38
CA ARG A 148 -6.91 -12.08 30.02
C ARG A 148 -7.16 -10.69 29.47
N GLY A 149 -7.40 -10.59 28.16
CA GLY A 149 -7.71 -9.33 27.52
C GLY A 149 -9.20 -8.98 27.59
N LYS A 150 -9.48 -7.69 27.46
CA LYS A 150 -10.82 -7.14 27.30
C LYS A 150 -10.85 -6.19 26.13
N VAL A 151 -11.86 -6.35 25.28
CA VAL A 151 -12.12 -5.46 24.16
C VAL A 151 -13.55 -4.96 24.25
N ASN A 152 -13.74 -3.67 24.12
CA ASN A 152 -15.06 -3.07 24.03
C ASN A 152 -15.43 -2.86 22.56
N VAL A 153 -16.62 -3.34 22.20
CA VAL A 153 -17.21 -3.12 20.88
C VAL A 153 -18.55 -2.40 21.02
N VAL A 154 -18.86 -1.58 20.05
CA VAL A 154 -20.12 -0.86 19.96
C VAL A 154 -20.97 -1.50 18.88
N VAL A 155 -22.12 -2.04 19.25
CA VAL A 155 -23.12 -2.53 18.31
C VAL A 155 -24.20 -1.45 18.14
N SER A 156 -24.44 -1.05 16.90
CA SER A 156 -25.36 0.03 16.55
C SER A 156 -26.43 -0.46 15.59
N ASN A 157 -27.63 0.11 15.67
CA ASN A 157 -28.65 -0.06 14.65
C ASN A 157 -28.74 1.21 13.81
N GLN A 158 -28.11 1.19 12.64
CA GLN A 158 -28.10 2.31 11.70
C GLN A 158 -29.33 2.32 10.77
N GLY A 159 -30.14 1.25 10.81
CA GLY A 159 -31.34 1.10 10.00
C GLY A 159 -32.51 1.93 10.45
N GLN A 160 -33.64 1.76 9.75
CA GLN A 160 -34.87 2.49 10.02
C GLN A 160 -35.88 1.67 10.80
N ALA A 161 -35.66 0.36 10.97
CA ALA A 161 -36.49 -0.51 11.81
C ALA A 161 -35.76 -0.88 13.10
N LYS A 162 -36.55 -1.22 14.09
CA LYS A 162 -36.04 -1.71 15.36
C LYS A 162 -35.52 -3.14 15.23
N PHE A 163 -34.32 -3.40 15.71
CA PHE A 163 -33.83 -4.75 15.91
C PHE A 163 -34.29 -5.31 17.25
N LYS A 164 -34.71 -6.57 17.26
CA LYS A 164 -35.11 -7.28 18.46
C LYS A 164 -34.92 -8.78 18.26
N GLY A 165 -33.91 -9.34 18.89
CA GLY A 165 -33.58 -10.77 18.74
C GLY A 165 -32.33 -11.17 19.49
N PRO A 166 -31.94 -12.43 19.34
CA PRO A 166 -30.60 -12.87 19.75
C PRO A 166 -29.56 -12.27 18.83
N LEU A 167 -28.31 -12.10 19.33
CA LEU A 167 -27.18 -11.67 18.57
C LEU A 167 -25.91 -12.30 19.16
N THR A 168 -25.07 -12.87 18.34
CA THR A 168 -23.72 -13.32 18.72
C THR A 168 -22.70 -12.30 18.23
N ILE A 169 -21.77 -11.92 19.08
CA ILE A 169 -20.63 -11.08 18.77
C ILE A 169 -19.39 -11.95 18.88
N ASN A 170 -18.63 -12.07 17.80
CA ASN A 170 -17.39 -12.82 17.76
C ASN A 170 -16.17 -11.87 17.72
N LEU A 171 -15.08 -12.31 18.29
CA LEU A 171 -13.79 -11.63 18.25
C LEU A 171 -12.73 -12.63 17.78
N TYR A 172 -12.01 -12.24 16.73
CA TYR A 172 -10.92 -13.04 16.15
C TYR A 172 -9.60 -12.29 16.20
N ALA A 173 -8.50 -13.04 16.23
CA ALA A 173 -7.17 -12.54 15.84
C ALA A 173 -6.87 -13.03 14.44
N SER A 174 -6.36 -12.13 13.60
CA SER A 174 -6.03 -12.43 12.22
C SER A 174 -4.70 -11.78 11.81
N THR A 175 -4.04 -12.36 10.83
CA THR A 175 -2.84 -11.77 10.21
C THR A 175 -3.19 -10.67 9.20
N ASP A 176 -4.48 -10.51 8.87
CA ASP A 176 -4.98 -9.46 7.99
C ASP A 176 -6.35 -8.91 8.47
N SER A 177 -6.94 -7.98 7.73
CA SER A 177 -8.21 -7.32 8.09
C SER A 177 -9.46 -8.06 7.62
N ILE A 178 -9.33 -9.32 7.17
CA ILE A 178 -10.41 -10.12 6.58
C ILE A 178 -10.76 -11.28 7.51
N LEU A 179 -12.02 -11.66 7.53
CA LEU A 179 -12.47 -12.87 8.19
C LEU A 179 -12.57 -14.02 7.18
N ASP A 180 -11.60 -14.93 7.19
CA ASP A 180 -11.46 -16.03 6.22
C ASP A 180 -12.64 -17.00 6.19
N ASN A 181 -13.33 -17.18 7.29
CA ASN A 181 -14.48 -18.06 7.40
C ASN A 181 -15.83 -17.37 7.13
N SER A 182 -15.80 -16.13 6.62
CA SER A 182 -17.01 -15.42 6.24
C SER A 182 -17.68 -16.10 5.04
N PRO A 183 -19.03 -16.27 5.04
CA PRO A 183 -19.77 -16.75 3.88
C PRO A 183 -19.59 -15.89 2.62
N LEU A 184 -19.07 -14.65 2.78
CA LEU A 184 -18.78 -13.73 1.69
C LEU A 184 -17.42 -14.04 1.03
N ASN A 185 -16.55 -14.85 1.66
CA ASN A 185 -15.20 -15.13 1.18
C ASN A 185 -15.03 -16.49 0.50
N THR A 186 -16.07 -16.98 -0.22
CA THR A 186 -16.06 -18.28 -0.89
C THR A 186 -15.16 -18.36 -2.14
N LEU A 187 -14.41 -17.30 -2.46
CA LEU A 187 -13.67 -17.21 -3.72
C LEU A 187 -12.19 -17.57 -3.62
N ASN A 188 -11.62 -17.77 -2.43
CA ASN A 188 -10.20 -18.12 -2.32
C ASN A 188 -9.94 -19.24 -1.29
N PRO A 189 -9.93 -20.52 -1.71
CA PRO A 189 -9.67 -21.66 -0.83
C PRO A 189 -8.22 -21.75 -0.30
N ALA A 190 -7.32 -20.84 -0.71
CA ALA A 190 -5.92 -20.82 -0.23
C ALA A 190 -5.74 -20.13 1.12
N LEU A 191 -6.79 -19.49 1.66
CA LEU A 191 -6.77 -18.73 2.91
C LEU A 191 -7.45 -19.48 4.08
N GLU A 192 -7.67 -20.78 3.96
CA GLU A 192 -8.24 -21.57 5.06
C GLU A 192 -7.28 -21.60 6.26
N GLY A 193 -7.62 -20.88 7.33
CA GLY A 193 -7.11 -21.15 8.66
C GLY A 193 -6.19 -20.11 9.30
N THR A 194 -6.24 -18.84 8.89
CA THR A 194 -5.43 -17.78 9.52
C THR A 194 -6.14 -17.03 10.66
N ASP A 195 -7.47 -17.19 10.82
CA ASP A 195 -8.25 -16.52 11.87
C ASP A 195 -8.45 -17.41 13.08
N GLU A 196 -8.05 -16.91 14.24
CA GLU A 196 -8.29 -17.60 15.51
C GLU A 196 -9.42 -16.91 16.28
N LEU A 197 -10.48 -17.66 16.59
CA LEU A 197 -11.57 -17.18 17.45
C LEU A 197 -11.07 -17.00 18.89
N LEU A 198 -10.96 -15.75 19.34
CA LEU A 198 -10.52 -15.39 20.68
C LEU A 198 -11.65 -15.48 21.72
N GLY A 199 -12.86 -15.14 21.31
CA GLY A 199 -14.00 -15.14 22.19
C GLY A 199 -15.31 -14.88 21.46
N SER A 200 -16.40 -15.30 22.09
CA SER A 200 -17.77 -15.05 21.64
C SER A 200 -18.62 -14.54 22.79
N LEU A 201 -19.55 -13.64 22.50
CA LEU A 201 -20.57 -13.17 23.41
C LEU A 201 -21.96 -13.43 22.82
N ASP A 202 -22.65 -14.40 23.39
CA ASP A 202 -24.01 -14.73 22.99
C ASP A 202 -25.04 -13.87 23.79
N LEU A 203 -25.68 -12.97 23.10
CA LEU A 203 -26.77 -12.18 23.61
C LEU A 203 -28.08 -12.90 23.28
N SER A 204 -28.72 -13.52 24.27
CA SER A 204 -30.01 -14.19 24.08
C SER A 204 -31.12 -13.21 23.66
N TYR A 205 -30.91 -11.94 23.91
CA TYR A 205 -31.88 -10.88 23.59
C TYR A 205 -31.17 -9.51 23.53
N LEU A 206 -31.15 -8.91 22.37
CA LEU A 206 -30.75 -7.53 22.15
C LEU A 206 -31.93 -6.74 21.58
N ASN A 207 -32.05 -5.49 21.98
CA ASN A 207 -33.08 -4.59 21.54
C ASN A 207 -32.46 -3.22 21.27
N LEU A 208 -32.42 -2.82 19.99
CA LEU A 208 -31.89 -1.56 19.52
C LEU A 208 -32.95 -0.85 18.65
N VAL A 209 -33.33 0.34 19.03
CA VAL A 209 -34.15 1.20 18.16
C VAL A 209 -33.25 1.89 17.12
N PRO A 210 -33.82 2.41 16.00
CA PRO A 210 -33.06 3.17 15.03
C PRO A 210 -32.18 4.25 15.67
N GLY A 211 -30.89 4.24 15.35
CA GLY A 211 -29.87 5.16 15.88
C GLY A 211 -29.35 4.81 17.29
N GLU A 212 -29.84 3.74 17.92
CA GLU A 212 -29.35 3.30 19.23
C GLU A 212 -28.07 2.47 19.08
N SER A 213 -27.14 2.70 20.00
CA SER A 213 -25.90 1.94 20.12
C SER A 213 -25.74 1.40 21.54
N LYS A 214 -25.09 0.26 21.68
CA LYS A 214 -24.72 -0.33 22.99
C LYS A 214 -23.29 -0.84 22.94
N THR A 215 -22.54 -0.58 24.01
CA THR A 215 -21.19 -1.10 24.20
C THR A 215 -21.24 -2.44 24.90
N PHE A 216 -20.48 -3.40 24.42
CA PHE A 216 -20.29 -4.73 24.98
C PHE A 216 -18.81 -4.98 25.23
N THR A 217 -18.48 -5.64 26.33
CA THR A 217 -17.12 -6.06 26.64
C THR A 217 -16.98 -7.54 26.31
N LEU A 218 -16.09 -7.87 25.38
CA LEU A 218 -15.66 -9.23 25.11
C LEU A 218 -14.41 -9.51 25.96
N ASN A 219 -14.46 -10.64 26.68
CA ASN A 219 -13.30 -11.14 27.42
C ASN A 219 -12.73 -12.29 26.60
N PHE A 220 -11.44 -12.27 26.37
CA PHE A 220 -10.74 -13.40 25.77
C PHE A 220 -9.77 -13.97 26.80
N ALA A 221 -9.72 -15.29 26.87
CA ALA A 221 -8.87 -16.01 27.79
C ALA A 221 -7.75 -16.70 27.03
N ASP A 222 -6.63 -16.45 27.47
CA ASP A 222 -5.29 -16.90 27.39
C ASP A 222 -4.99 -18.37 26.97
N ALA A 223 -5.85 -19.30 27.25
CA ALA A 223 -5.54 -20.72 27.14
C ALA A 223 -5.41 -21.25 25.70
N LYS A 224 -5.81 -20.50 24.69
CA LYS A 224 -5.81 -20.90 23.28
C LYS A 224 -4.75 -20.25 22.43
N PHE A 225 -4.10 -19.20 22.88
CA PHE A 225 -2.98 -18.54 22.18
C PHE A 225 -1.71 -19.39 22.02
N ARG A 226 -1.76 -20.67 22.35
CA ARG A 226 -0.60 -21.56 22.32
C ARG A 226 -0.33 -22.26 21.00
N THR A 227 -1.09 -21.99 19.96
CA THR A 227 -0.75 -22.53 18.65
C THR A 227 0.14 -21.53 17.88
N PRO A 228 1.36 -21.94 17.52
CA PRO A 228 2.40 -21.03 16.98
C PRO A 228 2.09 -20.45 15.61
N SER A 229 0.96 -20.75 15.00
CA SER A 229 0.73 -20.43 13.58
C SER A 229 0.06 -19.11 13.31
N VAL A 230 -0.67 -18.50 14.25
CA VAL A 230 -1.47 -17.30 13.99
C VAL A 230 -1.06 -16.10 14.83
N VAL A 231 -0.61 -16.31 16.06
CA VAL A 231 -0.23 -15.19 16.95
C VAL A 231 1.21 -15.38 17.40
N SER A 232 2.14 -15.22 16.48
CA SER A 232 3.50 -14.89 16.87
C SER A 232 3.51 -13.52 17.51
N PRO A 233 4.41 -13.22 18.46
CA PRO A 233 4.63 -11.86 18.91
C PRO A 233 4.76 -10.94 17.68
N GLY A 234 3.95 -9.91 17.59
CA GLY A 234 3.92 -9.05 16.42
C GLY A 234 2.65 -8.24 16.30
N ALA A 235 2.47 -7.76 15.12
CA ALA A 235 1.32 -6.98 14.71
C ALA A 235 0.26 -7.92 14.12
N TYR A 236 -0.98 -7.79 14.54
CA TYR A 236 -2.12 -8.52 13.97
C TYR A 236 -3.39 -7.66 14.04
N TYR A 237 -4.44 -8.15 13.39
CA TYR A 237 -5.75 -7.52 13.44
C TYR A 237 -6.64 -8.21 14.46
N LEU A 238 -7.36 -7.41 15.25
CA LEU A 238 -8.56 -7.90 15.90
C LEU A 238 -9.73 -7.65 14.96
N LEU A 239 -10.50 -8.70 14.69
CA LEU A 239 -11.72 -8.63 13.93
C LEU A 239 -12.89 -8.81 14.88
N SER A 240 -13.82 -7.86 14.90
CA SER A 240 -15.10 -8.02 15.60
C SER A 240 -16.23 -8.18 14.58
N GLU A 241 -17.07 -9.18 14.79
CA GLU A 241 -18.11 -9.58 13.84
C GLU A 241 -19.43 -9.82 14.55
N VAL A 242 -20.52 -9.44 13.88
CA VAL A 242 -21.90 -9.75 14.24
C VAL A 242 -22.61 -10.40 13.06
N ASP A 243 -23.57 -11.28 13.33
CA ASP A 243 -24.40 -11.95 12.31
C ASP A 243 -23.65 -12.65 11.18
N LEU A 244 -22.55 -13.37 11.50
CA LEU A 244 -21.68 -14.10 10.56
C LEU A 244 -22.40 -14.86 9.44
N ASN A 245 -23.60 -15.36 9.73
CA ASN A 245 -24.37 -16.18 8.78
C ASN A 245 -25.48 -15.40 8.06
N ASN A 246 -25.49 -14.08 8.15
CA ASN A 246 -26.55 -13.21 7.59
C ASN A 246 -27.95 -13.74 7.91
N THR A 247 -28.19 -14.08 9.15
CA THR A 247 -29.48 -14.60 9.66
C THR A 247 -30.49 -13.50 9.96
N ILE A 248 -29.98 -12.29 10.16
CA ILE A 248 -30.76 -11.07 10.34
C ILE A 248 -30.85 -10.41 8.96
N VAL A 249 -32.08 -10.16 8.51
CA VAL A 249 -32.26 -9.46 7.23
C VAL A 249 -32.09 -7.97 7.46
N GLU A 250 -31.07 -7.37 6.91
CA GLU A 250 -30.65 -5.99 7.15
C GLU A 250 -30.69 -5.11 5.90
N SER A 251 -30.58 -3.81 6.08
CA SER A 251 -30.51 -2.88 4.95
C SER A 251 -29.10 -2.78 4.35
N ASN A 252 -28.07 -3.16 5.13
CA ASN A 252 -26.69 -3.22 4.70
C ASN A 252 -25.98 -4.38 5.42
N GLU A 253 -25.51 -5.36 4.67
CA GLU A 253 -24.83 -6.56 5.20
C GLU A 253 -23.28 -6.40 5.20
N ASN A 254 -22.76 -5.22 4.79
CA ASN A 254 -21.31 -5.02 4.66
C ASN A 254 -20.67 -4.32 5.86
N ASN A 255 -21.41 -4.01 6.91
CA ASN A 255 -20.95 -3.34 8.13
C ASN A 255 -21.01 -4.24 9.38
N ASN A 256 -21.17 -5.54 9.18
CA ASN A 256 -21.22 -6.57 10.22
C ASN A 256 -19.83 -7.01 10.69
N LEU A 257 -18.78 -6.57 10.05
CA LEU A 257 -17.38 -6.81 10.39
C LEU A 257 -16.66 -5.48 10.60
N ASN A 258 -15.82 -5.43 11.64
CA ASN A 258 -14.89 -4.31 11.85
C ASN A 258 -13.51 -4.86 12.25
N SER A 259 -12.46 -4.23 11.79
CA SER A 259 -11.09 -4.62 12.09
C SER A 259 -10.33 -3.48 12.75
N ILE A 260 -9.40 -3.83 13.64
CA ILE A 260 -8.45 -2.90 14.22
C ILE A 260 -7.09 -3.56 14.31
N PHE A 261 -6.07 -2.80 13.97
CA PHE A 261 -4.71 -3.26 14.09
C PHE A 261 -4.23 -3.14 15.54
N VAL A 262 -3.64 -4.20 16.05
CA VAL A 262 -3.10 -4.28 17.42
C VAL A 262 -1.71 -4.89 17.40
N SER A 263 -0.88 -4.55 18.38
CA SER A 263 0.41 -5.20 18.59
C SER A 263 0.39 -6.05 19.87
N THR A 264 1.13 -7.14 19.87
CA THR A 264 1.43 -7.87 21.12
C THR A 264 2.68 -7.27 21.75
N PRO A 265 2.64 -6.85 23.02
CA PRO A 265 3.84 -6.43 23.71
C PRO A 265 4.77 -7.59 24.00
N GLY A 266 6.02 -7.23 24.24
CA GLY A 266 7.08 -8.18 24.58
C GLY A 266 7.83 -8.70 23.37
N THR A 267 7.62 -8.11 22.19
CA THR A 267 8.35 -8.49 21.00
C THR A 267 9.62 -7.70 20.80
N ASP A 268 9.50 -6.40 20.70
CA ASP A 268 10.66 -5.51 20.56
C ASP A 268 10.21 -4.05 20.58
N VAL A 269 10.77 -3.29 21.50
CA VAL A 269 10.44 -1.88 21.66
C VAL A 269 10.73 -1.03 20.42
N VAL A 270 11.68 -1.43 19.57
CA VAL A 270 11.99 -0.73 18.30
C VAL A 270 10.85 -0.92 17.32
N LEU A 271 10.32 -2.14 17.19
CA LEU A 271 9.21 -2.46 16.29
C LEU A 271 7.89 -1.79 16.74
N ASP A 272 7.66 -1.69 18.05
CA ASP A 272 6.50 -0.98 18.61
C ASP A 272 6.54 0.52 18.24
N TRP A 273 7.72 1.13 18.35
CA TRP A 273 7.89 2.53 17.98
C TRP A 273 7.90 2.76 16.46
N ASN A 274 8.32 1.77 15.67
CA ASN A 274 8.13 1.78 14.22
C ASN A 274 6.63 1.82 13.84
N SER A 275 5.81 0.98 14.46
CA SER A 275 4.35 1.00 14.27
C SER A 275 3.74 2.33 14.71
N THR A 276 4.20 2.89 15.84
CA THR A 276 3.75 4.19 16.36
C THR A 276 4.08 5.33 15.39
N LEU A 277 5.27 5.30 14.78
CA LEU A 277 5.68 6.26 13.75
C LEU A 277 4.72 6.25 12.54
N PHE A 278 4.46 5.07 11.95
CA PHE A 278 3.63 5.00 10.74
C PHE A 278 2.16 5.30 11.02
N ASN A 279 1.63 4.94 12.19
CA ASN A 279 0.31 5.39 12.63
C ASN A 279 0.23 6.94 12.74
N ALA A 280 1.28 7.59 13.22
CA ALA A 280 1.33 9.04 13.31
C ALA A 280 1.44 9.71 11.93
N ILE A 281 2.25 9.15 11.02
CA ILE A 281 2.34 9.59 9.62
C ILE A 281 0.96 9.54 8.97
N GLN A 282 0.28 8.41 9.04
CA GLN A 282 -1.05 8.24 8.48
C GLN A 282 -2.07 9.23 9.06
N ALA A 283 -2.09 9.39 10.38
CA ALA A 283 -2.99 10.35 11.04
C ALA A 283 -2.70 11.80 10.60
N ASN A 284 -1.42 12.13 10.39
CA ASN A 284 -1.01 13.45 9.92
C ASN A 284 -1.40 13.67 8.45
N ASN A 285 -1.20 12.68 7.58
CA ASN A 285 -1.55 12.77 6.16
C ASN A 285 -3.06 12.93 5.95
N ILE A 286 -3.89 12.26 6.74
CA ILE A 286 -5.35 12.49 6.76
C ILE A 286 -5.69 13.95 7.13
N LYS A 287 -4.98 14.54 8.09
CA LYS A 287 -5.19 15.95 8.47
C LYS A 287 -4.77 16.90 7.37
N ILE A 288 -3.67 16.62 6.67
CA ILE A 288 -3.22 17.36 5.50
C ILE A 288 -4.28 17.33 4.40
N GLY A 289 -4.77 16.15 4.04
CA GLY A 289 -5.83 15.98 3.05
C GLY A 289 -7.07 16.79 3.38
N ASN A 290 -7.57 16.70 4.62
CA ASN A 290 -8.73 17.46 5.08
C ASN A 290 -8.54 18.98 5.01
N LYS A 291 -7.32 19.49 5.27
CA LYS A 291 -7.00 20.92 5.15
C LYS A 291 -6.97 21.39 3.70
N LEU A 292 -6.36 20.60 2.82
CA LEU A 292 -6.33 20.89 1.38
C LEU A 292 -7.73 20.92 0.78
N GLU A 293 -8.62 19.99 1.13
CA GLU A 293 -10.02 19.99 0.72
C GLU A 293 -10.78 21.25 1.19
N GLN A 294 -10.40 21.80 2.34
CA GLN A 294 -10.96 23.05 2.87
C GLN A 294 -10.31 24.30 2.26
N GLY A 295 -9.29 24.16 1.41
CA GLY A 295 -8.53 25.26 0.83
C GLY A 295 -7.55 25.94 1.81
N ASP A 296 -7.25 25.28 2.95
CA ASP A 296 -6.29 25.75 3.94
C ASP A 296 -4.87 25.25 3.60
N ILE A 297 -4.28 25.81 2.55
CA ILE A 297 -2.96 25.43 2.05
C ILE A 297 -1.88 25.72 3.09
N GLU A 298 -1.96 26.87 3.79
CA GLU A 298 -1.00 27.24 4.82
C GLU A 298 -1.03 26.25 6.00
N GLY A 299 -2.23 25.88 6.46
CA GLY A 299 -2.39 24.89 7.51
C GLY A 299 -2.04 23.46 7.08
N ALA A 300 -2.19 23.11 5.79
CA ALA A 300 -1.70 21.86 5.25
C ALA A 300 -0.16 21.82 5.23
N LEU A 301 0.49 22.91 4.81
CA LEU A 301 1.95 23.03 4.81
C LEU A 301 2.56 22.92 6.21
N GLU A 302 1.88 23.48 7.25
CA GLU A 302 2.30 23.31 8.65
C GLU A 302 2.30 21.86 9.13
N LEU A 303 1.42 21.02 8.54
CA LEU A 303 1.31 19.60 8.89
C LEU A 303 2.11 18.70 7.95
N ALA A 304 2.62 19.22 6.83
CA ALA A 304 3.27 18.41 5.80
C ALA A 304 4.41 17.59 6.39
N ALA A 305 4.19 16.29 6.42
CA ALA A 305 5.17 15.33 6.87
C ALA A 305 5.96 14.83 5.66
N LEU A 306 7.26 14.74 5.85
CA LEU A 306 8.21 14.29 4.85
C LEU A 306 8.57 12.84 5.19
N ASP A 307 7.62 11.93 4.97
CA ASP A 307 7.56 10.61 5.58
C ASP A 307 8.86 9.80 5.52
N PRO A 308 9.49 9.54 4.36
CA PRO A 308 10.73 8.76 4.33
C PRO A 308 11.88 9.44 5.07
N ARG A 309 11.99 10.77 4.96
CA ARG A 309 13.00 11.56 5.69
C ARG A 309 12.76 11.47 7.20
N ASN A 310 11.54 11.66 7.64
CA ASN A 310 11.22 11.64 9.07
C ASN A 310 11.38 10.23 9.67
N ALA A 311 11.03 9.18 8.93
CA ALA A 311 11.31 7.81 9.34
C ALA A 311 12.81 7.55 9.50
N ALA A 312 13.64 8.03 8.58
CA ALA A 312 15.09 7.93 8.69
C ALA A 312 15.62 8.67 9.95
N ILE A 313 15.11 9.88 10.25
CA ILE A 313 15.50 10.63 11.46
C ILE A 313 15.18 9.83 12.73
N VAL A 314 13.96 9.28 12.84
CA VAL A 314 13.53 8.52 14.00
C VAL A 314 14.40 7.28 14.19
N HIS A 315 14.59 6.49 13.14
CA HIS A 315 15.35 5.24 13.23
C HIS A 315 16.84 5.43 13.41
N LEU A 316 17.44 6.50 12.87
CA LEU A 316 18.83 6.85 13.13
C LEU A 316 19.04 7.30 14.56
N ALA A 317 18.09 8.03 15.15
CA ALA A 317 18.15 8.41 16.56
C ALA A 317 18.01 7.18 17.48
N ILE A 318 17.11 6.25 17.16
CA ILE A 318 16.97 4.97 17.88
C ILE A 318 18.27 4.16 17.75
N TYR A 319 18.81 4.03 16.54
CA TYR A 319 20.04 3.28 16.30
C TYR A 319 21.23 3.83 17.09
N ASP A 320 21.53 5.12 16.98
CA ASP A 320 22.65 5.74 17.69
C ASP A 320 22.49 5.66 19.22
N ALA A 321 21.25 5.73 19.74
CA ALA A 321 20.98 5.56 21.16
C ALA A 321 21.24 4.11 21.65
N VAL A 322 20.80 3.12 20.86
CA VAL A 322 21.06 1.69 21.13
C VAL A 322 22.56 1.40 21.01
N ASN A 323 23.19 1.82 19.91
CA ASN A 323 24.59 1.56 19.65
C ASN A 323 25.54 2.27 20.62
N ALA A 324 25.14 3.41 21.22
CA ALA A 324 25.90 4.06 22.28
C ALA A 324 26.05 3.15 23.52
N ILE A 325 25.15 2.21 23.75
CA ILE A 325 25.18 1.23 24.84
C ILE A 325 25.84 -0.06 24.38
N ASP A 326 25.33 -0.64 23.26
CA ASP A 326 25.74 -1.97 22.77
C ASP A 326 27.11 -1.96 22.09
N ARG A 327 27.42 -0.94 21.30
CA ARG A 327 28.73 -0.71 20.65
C ARG A 327 29.17 -1.81 19.68
N SER A 328 28.22 -2.53 19.11
CA SER A 328 28.51 -3.61 18.17
C SER A 328 28.94 -3.10 16.79
N HIS A 329 28.56 -1.85 16.45
CA HIS A 329 28.77 -1.25 15.14
C HIS A 329 29.26 0.21 15.23
N ALA A 330 29.56 0.81 14.10
CA ALA A 330 29.84 2.25 14.02
C ALA A 330 28.58 3.07 14.27
N SER A 331 28.69 4.20 15.01
CA SER A 331 27.59 5.15 15.12
C SER A 331 27.35 5.88 13.79
N TYR A 332 26.10 6.27 13.54
CA TYR A 332 25.79 7.12 12.41
C TYR A 332 26.37 8.55 12.61
N PHE A 333 26.07 9.17 13.72
CA PHE A 333 26.49 10.54 14.00
C PHE A 333 26.93 10.76 15.46
N VAL A 334 26.16 10.26 16.42
CA VAL A 334 26.35 10.61 17.83
C VAL A 334 27.30 9.65 18.52
N ASN A 335 28.40 10.18 19.05
CA ASN A 335 29.38 9.41 19.80
C ASN A 335 29.33 9.76 21.30
N ILE A 336 29.03 8.77 22.13
CA ILE A 336 28.90 8.91 23.58
C ILE A 336 30.07 8.23 24.28
N ASP A 337 30.61 8.86 25.33
CA ASP A 337 31.68 8.28 26.14
C ASP A 337 31.18 6.96 26.77
N PRO A 338 31.93 5.86 26.65
CA PRO A 338 31.56 4.58 27.23
C PRO A 338 31.20 4.63 28.70
N SER A 339 31.86 5.49 29.48
CA SER A 339 31.63 5.61 30.93
C SER A 339 30.24 6.16 31.27
N GLU A 340 29.58 6.86 30.34
CA GLU A 340 28.25 7.42 30.52
C GLU A 340 27.10 6.42 30.31
N THR A 341 27.39 5.24 29.70
CA THR A 341 26.35 4.31 29.25
C THR A 341 26.44 2.91 29.90
N VAL A 342 27.40 2.66 30.80
CA VAL A 342 27.74 1.32 31.35
C VAL A 342 26.54 0.57 31.94
N SER A 343 25.55 1.26 32.46
CA SER A 343 24.38 0.63 33.10
C SER A 343 23.04 1.14 32.56
N ALA A 344 23.05 1.80 31.41
CA ALA A 344 21.83 2.30 30.77
C ALA A 344 21.00 1.15 30.17
N SER A 345 19.66 1.21 30.31
CA SER A 345 18.75 0.27 29.64
C SER A 345 18.65 0.58 28.15
N LEU A 346 18.82 -0.45 27.29
CA LEU A 346 18.64 -0.36 25.84
C LEU A 346 17.21 0.04 25.50
N GLU A 347 16.23 -0.62 26.10
CA GLU A 347 14.81 -0.37 25.86
C GLU A 347 14.44 1.07 26.21
N ALA A 348 14.93 1.57 27.36
CA ALA A 348 14.66 2.95 27.76
C ALA A 348 15.32 3.96 26.82
N ALA A 349 16.48 3.65 26.25
CA ALA A 349 17.15 4.50 25.27
C ALA A 349 16.34 4.56 23.96
N VAL A 350 15.80 3.44 23.49
CA VAL A 350 14.85 3.41 22.35
C VAL A 350 13.65 4.32 22.63
N VAL A 351 12.99 4.15 23.79
CA VAL A 351 11.81 4.97 24.16
C VAL A 351 12.15 6.46 24.18
N GLY A 352 13.30 6.83 24.77
CA GLY A 352 13.74 8.22 24.84
C GLY A 352 14.00 8.81 23.45
N ALA A 353 14.68 8.07 22.58
CA ALA A 353 15.00 8.49 21.21
C ALA A 353 13.75 8.64 20.35
N ALA A 354 12.91 7.62 20.31
CA ALA A 354 11.68 7.61 19.51
C ALA A 354 10.70 8.69 19.98
N TYR A 355 10.40 8.75 21.27
CA TYR A 355 9.49 9.76 21.81
C TYR A 355 9.96 11.19 21.50
N GLN A 356 11.25 11.47 21.73
CA GLN A 356 11.79 12.83 21.54
C GLN A 356 11.79 13.25 20.06
N THR A 357 12.12 12.36 19.15
CA THR A 357 12.04 12.64 17.70
C THR A 357 10.60 12.86 17.26
N LEU A 358 9.70 11.96 17.63
CA LEU A 358 8.31 11.99 17.19
C LEU A 358 7.55 13.22 17.65
N ILE A 359 7.71 13.65 18.92
CA ILE A 359 7.03 14.88 19.40
C ILE A 359 7.51 16.16 18.71
N ASN A 360 8.74 16.15 18.15
CA ASN A 360 9.25 17.26 17.37
C ASN A 360 8.79 17.22 15.92
N LEU A 361 8.72 16.04 15.31
CA LEU A 361 8.35 15.87 13.91
C LEU A 361 6.82 15.91 13.72
N TYR A 362 6.06 15.38 14.67
CA TYR A 362 4.60 15.26 14.62
C TYR A 362 3.94 15.78 15.90
N PRO A 363 4.05 17.07 16.22
CA PRO A 363 3.54 17.61 17.50
C PRO A 363 2.02 17.44 17.68
N GLY A 364 1.28 17.28 16.59
CA GLY A 364 -0.16 17.04 16.60
C GLY A 364 -0.58 15.67 17.13
N GLU A 365 0.36 14.71 17.23
CA GLU A 365 0.13 13.33 17.69
C GLU A 365 0.69 13.07 19.10
N LYS A 366 1.01 14.14 19.84
CA LYS A 366 1.68 14.08 21.15
C LYS A 366 0.98 13.13 22.13
N ASP A 367 -0.35 13.14 22.20
CA ASP A 367 -1.09 12.31 23.16
C ASP A 367 -0.90 10.81 22.90
N ALA A 368 -0.84 10.41 21.63
CA ALA A 368 -0.52 9.03 21.22
C ALA A 368 0.90 8.64 21.64
N PHE A 369 1.88 9.55 21.45
CA PHE A 369 3.27 9.31 21.85
C PHE A 369 3.44 9.24 23.36
N GLU A 370 2.74 10.08 24.14
CA GLU A 370 2.74 10.00 25.61
C GLU A 370 2.15 8.67 26.11
N ALA A 371 1.10 8.20 25.48
CA ALA A 371 0.50 6.91 25.79
C ALA A 371 1.49 5.76 25.50
N GLN A 372 2.12 5.75 24.30
CA GLN A 372 3.12 4.72 23.94
C GLN A 372 4.33 4.75 24.87
N LYS A 373 4.87 5.94 25.17
CA LYS A 373 5.98 6.09 26.13
C LYS A 373 5.63 5.51 27.49
N THR A 374 4.43 5.82 27.99
CA THR A 374 3.96 5.33 29.30
C THR A 374 3.92 3.80 29.32
N ARG A 375 3.38 3.17 28.25
CA ARG A 375 3.33 1.71 28.10
C ARG A 375 4.75 1.12 28.08
N SER A 376 5.58 1.54 27.11
CA SER A 376 6.92 0.99 26.94
C SER A 376 7.78 1.15 28.21
N LEU A 377 7.68 2.30 28.91
CA LEU A 377 8.42 2.49 30.16
C LEU A 377 7.86 1.64 31.31
N ALA A 378 6.58 1.26 31.33
CA ALA A 378 6.01 0.42 32.37
C ALA A 378 6.61 -1.00 32.37
N GLU A 379 7.02 -1.50 31.21
CA GLU A 379 7.65 -2.83 31.04
C GLU A 379 9.11 -2.87 31.54
N ILE A 380 9.77 -1.73 31.66
CA ILE A 380 11.17 -1.63 32.09
C ILE A 380 11.24 -1.49 33.62
N PRO A 381 12.05 -2.32 34.32
CA PRO A 381 12.22 -2.21 35.76
C PRO A 381 12.64 -0.81 36.18
N ASN A 382 11.97 -0.25 37.23
CA ASN A 382 12.30 1.06 37.74
C ASN A 382 13.71 1.06 38.37
N GLY A 383 14.47 2.12 38.10
CA GLY A 383 15.83 2.29 38.64
C GLY A 383 16.71 3.17 37.78
N GLU A 384 17.93 3.33 38.20
CA GLU A 384 18.93 4.21 37.57
C GLU A 384 19.19 3.85 36.09
N ALA A 385 19.19 2.54 35.76
CA ALA A 385 19.38 2.07 34.39
C ALA A 385 18.32 2.60 33.43
N LYS A 386 17.05 2.58 33.85
CA LYS A 386 15.92 3.12 33.07
C LYS A 386 16.05 4.62 32.88
N GLU A 387 16.36 5.36 33.92
CA GLU A 387 16.51 6.83 33.86
C GLU A 387 17.68 7.24 32.99
N LEU A 388 18.82 6.54 33.10
CA LEU A 388 20.01 6.76 32.28
C LEU A 388 19.72 6.46 30.79
N GLY A 389 19.10 5.30 30.49
CA GLY A 389 18.75 4.94 29.13
C GLY A 389 17.81 5.96 28.50
N TYR A 390 16.71 6.30 29.17
CA TYR A 390 15.77 7.29 28.65
C TYR A 390 16.42 8.65 28.39
N SER A 391 17.24 9.14 29.34
CA SER A 391 17.94 10.42 29.18
C SER A 391 18.96 10.39 28.04
N LEU A 392 19.65 9.27 27.85
CA LEU A 392 20.55 9.04 26.74
C LEU A 392 19.81 9.13 25.39
N GLY A 393 18.68 8.40 25.25
CA GLY A 393 17.86 8.42 24.05
C GLY A 393 17.39 9.83 23.70
N VAL A 394 16.89 10.59 24.68
CA VAL A 394 16.48 11.99 24.48
C VAL A 394 17.67 12.86 24.01
N ARG A 395 18.87 12.68 24.59
CA ARG A 395 20.07 13.42 24.17
C ARG A 395 20.44 13.12 22.72
N VAL A 396 20.52 11.85 22.35
CA VAL A 396 20.84 11.40 20.99
C VAL A 396 19.83 11.94 19.99
N ALA A 397 18.53 11.83 20.29
CA ALA A 397 17.46 12.37 19.44
C ALA A 397 17.63 13.87 19.17
N ASN A 398 17.95 14.66 20.19
CA ASN A 398 18.16 16.09 20.01
C ASN A 398 19.35 16.40 19.09
N GLU A 399 20.43 15.63 19.16
CA GLU A 399 21.59 15.78 18.27
C GLU A 399 21.26 15.43 16.81
N ILE A 400 20.51 14.34 16.57
CA ILE A 400 20.04 13.97 15.23
C ILE A 400 19.05 15.01 14.68
N LEU A 401 18.09 15.49 15.49
CA LEU A 401 17.17 16.56 15.11
C LEU A 401 17.92 17.83 14.74
N GLN A 402 18.94 18.19 15.53
CA GLN A 402 19.79 19.36 15.24
C GLN A 402 20.58 19.18 13.95
N LEU A 403 21.14 17.99 13.69
CA LEU A 403 21.83 17.66 12.43
C LEU A 403 20.94 17.89 11.22
N ARG A 404 19.66 17.51 11.34
CA ARG A 404 18.70 17.57 10.24
C ARG A 404 17.85 18.85 10.20
N SER A 405 18.08 19.80 11.12
CA SER A 405 17.27 21.03 11.23
C SER A 405 17.37 21.99 10.04
N ASN A 406 18.45 21.90 9.27
CA ASN A 406 18.73 22.75 8.11
C ASN A 406 19.18 21.92 6.90
N ASP A 407 18.52 20.82 6.63
CA ASP A 407 18.85 19.92 5.52
C ASP A 407 18.19 20.30 4.19
N GLY A 408 17.48 21.43 4.13
CA GLY A 408 16.84 21.95 2.94
C GLY A 408 15.43 21.40 2.69
N ALA A 409 14.90 20.54 3.57
CA ALA A 409 13.62 19.86 3.32
C ALA A 409 12.42 20.81 3.24
N ILE A 410 12.38 21.85 4.09
CA ILE A 410 11.28 22.84 4.10
C ILE A 410 11.32 23.68 2.83
N GLU A 411 12.50 24.18 2.44
CA GLU A 411 12.70 24.97 1.23
C GLU A 411 12.37 24.13 -0.02
N ALA A 412 12.76 22.87 -0.03
CA ALA A 412 12.48 21.93 -1.10
C ALA A 412 10.97 21.65 -1.27
N PHE A 413 10.26 21.52 -0.16
CA PHE A 413 8.83 21.26 -0.15
C PHE A 413 8.02 22.40 -0.76
N ILE A 414 8.36 23.65 -0.46
CA ILE A 414 7.66 24.85 -0.95
C ILE A 414 8.21 25.39 -2.27
N LYS A 415 9.19 24.74 -2.90
CA LYS A 415 9.80 25.21 -4.15
C LYS A 415 8.76 25.26 -5.26
N PRO A 416 8.55 26.43 -5.94
CA PRO A 416 7.55 26.52 -6.98
C PRO A 416 8.00 25.82 -8.27
N TYR A 417 7.05 25.25 -9.01
CA TYR A 417 7.26 24.70 -10.34
C TYR A 417 6.41 25.46 -11.37
N THR A 418 6.96 25.72 -12.53
CA THR A 418 6.22 26.34 -13.64
C THR A 418 6.15 25.39 -14.82
N ALA A 419 4.96 24.84 -15.06
CA ALA A 419 4.70 23.94 -16.15
C ALA A 419 4.89 24.63 -17.52
N GLN A 420 5.45 23.88 -18.48
CA GLN A 420 5.66 24.35 -19.86
C GLN A 420 4.87 23.47 -20.82
N PRO A 421 4.00 24.03 -21.70
CA PRO A 421 3.21 23.26 -22.67
C PRO A 421 4.07 22.88 -23.90
N ILE A 422 5.17 22.16 -23.65
CA ILE A 422 6.11 21.69 -24.68
C ILE A 422 5.98 20.17 -24.76
N PRO A 423 5.89 19.55 -25.95
CA PRO A 423 5.89 18.10 -26.10
C PRO A 423 7.08 17.47 -25.37
N GLY A 424 6.82 16.38 -24.67
CA GLY A 424 7.80 15.68 -23.85
C GLY A 424 8.02 16.25 -22.45
N VAL A 425 7.59 17.48 -22.16
CA VAL A 425 7.77 18.15 -20.88
C VAL A 425 6.53 17.95 -20.00
N TRP A 426 6.78 17.58 -18.75
CA TRP A 426 5.72 17.32 -17.78
C TRP A 426 4.92 18.58 -17.43
N ARG A 427 3.64 18.39 -17.23
CA ARG A 427 2.68 19.33 -16.69
C ARG A 427 1.56 18.60 -15.97
N PRO A 428 0.78 19.25 -15.10
CA PRO A 428 -0.38 18.65 -14.46
C PRO A 428 -1.28 17.92 -15.46
N THR A 429 -1.65 16.71 -15.15
CA THR A 429 -2.49 15.83 -15.99
C THR A 429 -3.91 15.83 -15.48
N ILE A 430 -4.84 15.33 -16.29
CA ILE A 430 -6.18 15.02 -15.78
C ILE A 430 -6.13 13.86 -14.82
N ASN A 431 -6.94 13.91 -13.80
CA ASN A 431 -7.19 12.83 -12.86
C ASN A 431 -8.20 11.86 -13.50
N SER A 432 -7.84 10.59 -13.62
CA SER A 432 -8.67 9.58 -14.30
C SER A 432 -10.02 9.36 -13.60
N SER A 433 -10.05 9.52 -12.28
CA SER A 433 -11.24 9.32 -11.45
C SER A 433 -12.22 10.50 -11.48
N THR A 434 -11.74 11.74 -11.63
CA THR A 434 -12.56 12.95 -11.52
C THR A 434 -12.71 13.76 -12.82
N ASP A 435 -11.90 13.49 -13.84
CA ASP A 435 -11.76 14.31 -15.07
C ASP A 435 -11.26 15.75 -14.83
N GLU A 436 -10.83 16.07 -13.63
CA GLU A 436 -10.26 17.36 -13.29
C GLU A 436 -8.74 17.37 -13.51
N ILE A 437 -8.16 18.53 -13.74
CA ILE A 437 -6.70 18.66 -13.80
C ILE A 437 -6.17 18.43 -12.39
N GLY A 438 -5.22 17.52 -12.26
CA GLY A 438 -4.56 17.19 -10.99
C GLY A 438 -3.83 18.40 -10.39
N GLY A 439 -3.44 18.24 -9.14
CA GLY A 439 -2.84 19.29 -8.31
C GLY A 439 -1.52 19.86 -8.84
N GLU A 440 -0.97 20.78 -8.08
CA GLU A 440 0.35 21.38 -8.32
C GLU A 440 1.47 20.34 -8.31
N ALA A 441 2.64 20.70 -8.80
CA ALA A 441 3.81 19.82 -8.83
C ALA A 441 4.22 19.37 -7.43
N LEU A 442 4.28 18.06 -7.22
CA LEU A 442 4.70 17.49 -5.94
C LEU A 442 6.23 17.49 -5.83
N LEU A 443 6.75 18.06 -4.74
CA LEU A 443 8.16 18.02 -4.34
C LEU A 443 9.20 18.45 -5.41
N PRO A 444 9.01 19.57 -6.13
CA PRO A 444 9.92 19.97 -7.21
C PRO A 444 11.33 20.36 -6.74
N GLY A 445 11.52 20.56 -5.45
CA GLY A 445 12.82 20.85 -4.84
C GLY A 445 13.46 19.68 -4.09
N TRP A 446 12.82 18.51 -4.06
CA TRP A 446 13.26 17.42 -3.17
C TRP A 446 14.68 16.91 -3.45
N GLY A 447 15.18 17.04 -4.68
CA GLY A 447 16.56 16.78 -5.04
C GLY A 447 17.59 17.69 -4.35
N ASP A 448 17.15 18.85 -3.82
CA ASP A 448 18.03 19.78 -3.08
C ASP A 448 18.20 19.41 -1.60
N VAL A 449 17.43 18.42 -1.09
CA VAL A 449 17.53 17.97 0.30
C VAL A 449 18.86 17.26 0.53
N THR A 450 19.54 17.59 1.63
CA THR A 450 20.78 16.92 2.02
C THR A 450 20.49 15.42 2.26
N PRO A 451 21.11 14.49 1.54
CA PRO A 451 20.94 13.06 1.77
C PRO A 451 21.40 12.61 3.16
N PHE A 452 21.06 11.38 3.53
CA PHE A 452 21.49 10.78 4.79
C PHE A 452 22.83 10.02 4.64
N ALA A 453 23.02 9.35 3.51
CA ALA A 453 24.16 8.46 3.25
C ALA A 453 24.92 8.81 1.98
N ILE A 454 24.22 8.94 0.85
CA ILE A 454 24.89 9.15 -0.43
C ILE A 454 25.63 10.49 -0.48
N SER A 455 26.79 10.50 -1.16
CA SER A 455 27.58 11.72 -1.31
C SER A 455 26.97 12.73 -2.27
N SER A 456 26.33 12.24 -3.31
CA SER A 456 25.61 13.05 -4.29
C SER A 456 24.67 12.19 -5.14
N VAL A 457 23.64 12.83 -5.72
CA VAL A 457 22.73 12.19 -6.69
C VAL A 457 23.50 11.78 -7.95
N GLU A 458 24.46 12.60 -8.39
CA GLU A 458 25.29 12.32 -9.57
C GLU A 458 26.10 11.03 -9.43
N ASP A 459 26.66 10.74 -8.25
CA ASP A 459 27.38 9.49 -7.99
C ASP A 459 26.46 8.27 -8.13
N VAL A 460 25.21 8.39 -7.71
CA VAL A 460 24.19 7.34 -7.88
C VAL A 460 23.82 7.17 -9.35
N ILE A 461 23.54 8.26 -10.08
CA ILE A 461 23.23 8.22 -11.51
C ILE A 461 24.36 7.50 -12.27
N GLN A 462 25.62 7.84 -11.97
CA GLN A 462 26.78 7.22 -12.61
C GLN A 462 26.94 5.74 -12.22
N SER A 463 26.81 5.39 -10.93
CA SER A 463 26.96 4.01 -10.45
C SER A 463 25.84 3.11 -10.93
N ALA A 464 24.61 3.62 -11.00
CA ALA A 464 23.45 2.94 -11.55
C ALA A 464 23.46 2.85 -13.09
N GLY A 465 24.28 3.65 -13.77
CA GLY A 465 24.36 3.68 -15.23
C GLY A 465 23.11 4.25 -15.89
N LEU A 466 22.46 5.25 -15.27
CA LEU A 466 21.25 5.85 -15.82
C LEU A 466 21.58 6.68 -17.07
N GLU A 467 20.94 6.35 -18.18
CA GLU A 467 21.16 7.02 -19.49
C GLU A 467 20.12 8.12 -19.78
N GLY A 468 19.12 8.28 -18.92
CA GLY A 468 17.96 9.17 -19.13
C GLY A 468 16.80 8.48 -19.85
N PRO A 469 15.67 9.17 -20.01
CA PRO A 469 14.49 8.63 -20.68
C PRO A 469 14.74 8.44 -22.17
N PRO A 470 14.02 7.52 -22.85
CA PRO A 470 14.09 7.37 -24.29
C PRO A 470 13.66 8.66 -24.99
N ALA A 471 14.36 9.03 -26.08
CA ALA A 471 14.01 10.21 -26.88
C ALA A 471 12.62 10.04 -27.50
N LEU A 472 11.83 11.14 -27.57
CA LEU A 472 10.46 11.09 -28.07
C LEU A 472 10.32 10.53 -29.50
N ASP A 473 11.31 10.79 -30.36
CA ASP A 473 11.36 10.31 -31.74
C ASP A 473 11.95 8.90 -31.89
N SER A 474 12.30 8.24 -30.76
CA SER A 474 12.86 6.89 -30.77
C SER A 474 11.80 5.80 -30.95
N ILE A 475 12.23 4.66 -31.51
CA ILE A 475 11.38 3.46 -31.58
C ILE A 475 11.08 2.94 -30.17
N GLN A 476 12.07 2.98 -29.26
CA GLN A 476 11.89 2.55 -27.89
C GLN A 476 10.76 3.31 -27.20
N TYR A 477 10.74 4.64 -27.32
CA TYR A 477 9.65 5.45 -26.74
C TYR A 477 8.30 5.03 -27.27
N ALA A 478 8.18 4.83 -28.59
CA ALA A 478 6.91 4.44 -29.20
C ALA A 478 6.45 3.04 -28.73
N GLU A 479 7.37 2.07 -28.64
CA GLU A 479 7.07 0.73 -28.16
C GLU A 479 6.62 0.73 -26.70
N GLU A 480 7.29 1.48 -25.83
CA GLU A 480 6.94 1.61 -24.43
C GLU A 480 5.59 2.32 -24.24
N LEU A 481 5.37 3.41 -24.98
CA LEU A 481 4.10 4.15 -24.93
C LEU A 481 2.92 3.28 -25.39
N GLU A 482 3.12 2.49 -26.47
CA GLU A 482 2.13 1.53 -26.95
C GLU A 482 1.81 0.45 -25.93
N GLN A 483 2.81 -0.11 -25.26
CA GLN A 483 2.60 -1.07 -24.18
C GLN A 483 1.76 -0.46 -23.06
N VAL A 484 2.08 0.75 -22.59
CA VAL A 484 1.29 1.43 -21.55
C VAL A 484 -0.13 1.72 -22.04
N ARG A 485 -0.30 2.12 -23.32
CA ARG A 485 -1.62 2.36 -23.90
C ARG A 485 -2.51 1.10 -23.81
N LEU A 486 -1.95 -0.07 -24.12
CA LEU A 486 -2.69 -1.34 -24.14
C LEU A 486 -2.91 -1.94 -22.74
N PHE A 487 -1.94 -1.83 -21.83
CA PHE A 487 -2.02 -2.46 -20.50
C PHE A 487 -2.45 -1.49 -19.39
N GLY A 488 -2.16 -0.21 -19.51
CA GLY A 488 -2.34 0.78 -18.47
C GLY A 488 -3.68 1.53 -18.48
N GLY A 489 -4.51 1.32 -19.50
CA GLY A 489 -5.77 2.03 -19.66
C GLY A 489 -6.82 1.69 -18.61
N LEU A 490 -7.65 2.67 -18.23
CA LEU A 490 -8.77 2.46 -17.30
C LEU A 490 -9.85 1.55 -17.93
N GLU A 491 -10.21 1.85 -19.17
CA GLU A 491 -11.26 1.16 -19.94
C GLU A 491 -10.96 1.23 -21.44
N ASP A 492 -11.68 0.47 -22.23
CA ASP A 492 -11.61 0.52 -23.70
C ASP A 492 -12.06 1.89 -24.22
N THR A 493 -11.41 2.35 -25.28
CA THR A 493 -11.81 3.55 -26.03
C THR A 493 -12.18 3.16 -27.48
N ASP A 494 -12.52 4.14 -28.32
CA ASP A 494 -12.74 3.89 -29.78
C ASP A 494 -11.42 3.51 -30.50
N ILE A 495 -10.25 3.69 -29.86
CA ILE A 495 -8.92 3.51 -30.45
C ILE A 495 -8.14 2.41 -29.72
N THR A 496 -8.34 2.24 -28.41
CA THR A 496 -7.59 1.32 -27.55
C THR A 496 -8.50 0.24 -26.99
N ASP A 497 -8.17 -1.02 -27.22
CA ASP A 497 -8.68 -2.15 -26.45
C ASP A 497 -7.70 -2.47 -25.34
N VAL A 498 -8.11 -2.40 -24.08
CA VAL A 498 -7.28 -2.71 -22.91
C VAL A 498 -7.17 -4.22 -22.75
N ILE A 499 -5.93 -4.73 -22.76
CA ILE A 499 -5.67 -6.17 -22.71
C ILE A 499 -5.17 -6.65 -21.34
N ARG A 500 -5.14 -5.78 -20.34
CA ARG A 500 -4.75 -6.10 -18.97
C ARG A 500 -5.69 -7.13 -18.36
N THR A 501 -5.11 -8.15 -17.71
CA THR A 501 -5.85 -9.19 -17.00
C THR A 501 -6.39 -8.68 -15.65
N PRO A 502 -7.41 -9.34 -15.06
CA PRO A 502 -7.88 -8.99 -13.70
C PRO A 502 -6.78 -9.07 -12.63
N LYS A 503 -5.85 -10.04 -12.72
CA LYS A 503 -4.72 -10.15 -11.79
C LYS A 503 -3.75 -8.97 -11.90
N GLN A 504 -3.48 -8.50 -13.11
CA GLN A 504 -2.64 -7.31 -13.33
C GLN A 504 -3.31 -6.04 -12.81
N THR A 505 -4.65 -5.96 -12.91
CA THR A 505 -5.45 -4.89 -12.28
C THR A 505 -5.34 -4.94 -10.75
N GLU A 506 -5.44 -6.13 -10.17
CA GLU A 506 -5.26 -6.35 -8.73
C GLU A 506 -3.86 -5.91 -8.27
N ILE A 507 -2.79 -6.27 -8.99
CA ILE A 507 -1.42 -5.84 -8.70
C ILE A 507 -1.31 -4.31 -8.72
N ALA A 508 -1.85 -3.66 -9.75
CA ALA A 508 -1.82 -2.20 -9.85
C ALA A 508 -2.51 -1.53 -8.66
N ASN A 509 -3.71 -2.00 -8.31
CA ASN A 509 -4.48 -1.44 -7.20
C ASN A 509 -3.85 -1.74 -5.84
N PHE A 510 -3.23 -2.91 -5.65
CA PHE A 510 -2.57 -3.28 -4.39
C PHE A 510 -1.41 -2.34 -4.05
N TRP A 511 -0.64 -1.91 -5.05
CA TRP A 511 0.51 -1.03 -4.92
C TRP A 511 0.20 0.44 -5.27
N ALA A 512 -1.07 0.84 -5.28
CA ALA A 512 -1.45 2.19 -5.69
C ALA A 512 -0.92 3.27 -4.74
N TYR A 513 -1.09 3.08 -3.43
CA TYR A 513 -0.73 4.03 -2.37
C TYR A 513 -1.27 5.45 -2.57
N ASP A 514 -2.47 5.53 -3.17
CA ASP A 514 -3.13 6.80 -3.49
C ASP A 514 -3.95 7.35 -2.31
N ARG A 515 -4.31 6.47 -1.34
CA ARG A 515 -5.22 6.82 -0.23
C ARG A 515 -4.53 7.01 1.11
N SER A 516 -3.46 6.28 1.35
CA SER A 516 -2.72 6.32 2.62
C SER A 516 -1.50 7.21 2.57
N ASP A 517 -0.99 7.53 1.37
CA ASP A 517 0.14 8.41 1.06
C ASP A 517 1.40 8.20 1.92
N THR A 518 1.59 6.97 2.44
CA THR A 518 2.73 6.63 3.29
C THR A 518 3.78 5.87 2.49
N PHE A 519 4.62 6.57 1.74
CA PHE A 519 5.60 5.99 0.81
C PHE A 519 6.59 5.00 1.44
N GLY A 520 6.81 5.02 2.74
CA GLY A 520 7.73 4.12 3.44
C GLY A 520 7.07 2.97 4.19
N GLU A 521 5.76 3.04 4.46
CA GLU A 521 5.04 2.11 5.33
C GLU A 521 5.12 0.65 4.85
N PRO A 522 4.84 0.30 3.58
CA PRO A 522 4.83 -1.09 3.16
C PRO A 522 6.17 -1.78 3.38
N TYR A 523 7.27 -1.08 3.13
CA TYR A 523 8.61 -1.63 3.31
C TYR A 523 8.94 -1.82 4.80
N ASN A 524 8.47 -0.92 5.66
CA ASN A 524 8.62 -1.04 7.11
C ASN A 524 7.75 -2.17 7.68
N LEU A 525 6.55 -2.40 7.14
CA LEU A 525 5.72 -3.56 7.47
C LEU A 525 6.40 -4.89 7.08
N ILE A 526 7.02 -4.94 5.90
CA ILE A 526 7.81 -6.10 5.46
C ILE A 526 8.98 -6.32 6.42
N ALA A 527 9.78 -5.27 6.71
CA ALA A 527 10.92 -5.35 7.61
C ALA A 527 10.50 -5.84 9.01
N GLN A 528 9.46 -5.27 9.59
CA GLN A 528 8.93 -5.64 10.90
C GLN A 528 8.48 -7.10 10.93
N ARG A 529 7.73 -7.54 9.91
CA ARG A 529 7.24 -8.91 9.80
C ARG A 529 8.37 -9.92 9.69
N VAL A 530 9.35 -9.63 8.84
CA VAL A 530 10.53 -10.49 8.67
C VAL A 530 11.40 -10.48 9.91
N ALA A 531 11.62 -9.33 10.56
CA ALA A 531 12.37 -9.23 11.81
C ALA A 531 11.79 -10.13 12.91
N LEU A 532 10.47 -10.10 13.08
CA LEU A 532 9.77 -10.99 14.00
C LEU A 532 9.94 -12.48 13.64
N GLN A 533 9.79 -12.79 12.36
CA GLN A 533 9.94 -14.16 11.85
C GLN A 533 11.37 -14.70 12.05
N GLN A 534 12.38 -13.85 11.91
CA GLN A 534 13.79 -14.21 12.07
C GLN A 534 14.25 -14.15 13.53
N GLY A 535 13.48 -13.54 14.44
CA GLY A 535 13.80 -13.42 15.85
C GLY A 535 14.92 -12.41 16.12
N ASN A 536 14.92 -11.29 15.40
CA ASN A 536 15.91 -10.23 15.58
C ASN A 536 15.91 -9.70 17.02
N THR A 537 17.08 -9.29 17.49
CA THR A 537 17.28 -8.56 18.74
C THR A 537 16.97 -7.06 18.57
N ILE A 538 16.84 -6.34 19.69
CA ILE A 538 16.68 -4.86 19.71
C ILE A 538 17.75 -4.18 18.88
N THR A 539 19.01 -4.59 19.01
CA THR A 539 20.14 -4.02 18.26
C THR A 539 20.02 -4.29 16.77
N GLU A 540 19.66 -5.52 16.37
CA GLU A 540 19.46 -5.89 14.97
C GLU A 540 18.25 -5.14 14.37
N ASN A 541 17.17 -4.97 15.12
CA ASN A 541 16.01 -4.18 14.65
C ASN A 541 16.35 -2.70 14.49
N ALA A 542 17.08 -2.13 15.45
CA ALA A 542 17.53 -0.74 15.36
C ALA A 542 18.44 -0.52 14.12
N GLN A 543 19.37 -1.45 13.87
CA GLN A 543 20.27 -1.39 12.71
C GLN A 543 19.50 -1.56 11.39
N LEU A 544 18.67 -2.60 11.28
CA LEU A 544 17.88 -2.88 10.08
C LEU A 544 17.02 -1.70 9.65
N LEU A 545 16.21 -1.17 10.60
CA LEU A 545 15.28 -0.08 10.29
C LEU A 545 16.00 1.23 10.02
N ALA A 546 17.16 1.49 10.66
CA ALA A 546 17.97 2.66 10.36
C ALA A 546 18.58 2.59 8.94
N LEU A 547 19.21 1.46 8.58
CA LEU A 547 19.75 1.25 7.22
C LEU A 547 18.66 1.38 6.16
N MET A 548 17.54 0.70 6.37
CA MET A 548 16.47 0.67 5.38
C MET A 548 15.81 2.03 5.18
N ASN A 549 15.44 2.72 6.25
CA ASN A 549 14.79 4.03 6.13
C ASN A 549 15.75 5.11 5.60
N MET A 550 17.05 5.03 5.93
CA MET A 550 18.08 5.88 5.34
C MET A 550 18.17 5.65 3.82
N ALA A 551 18.18 4.40 3.36
CA ALA A 551 18.22 4.06 1.94
C ALA A 551 16.93 4.50 1.21
N ILE A 552 15.76 4.34 1.82
CA ILE A 552 14.48 4.78 1.26
C ILE A 552 14.45 6.30 1.11
N ALA A 553 14.91 7.04 2.14
CA ALA A 553 14.95 8.50 2.11
C ALA A 553 15.87 9.01 1.00
N ASP A 554 17.07 8.46 0.88
CA ASP A 554 18.04 8.86 -0.15
C ASP A 554 17.58 8.46 -1.56
N ALA A 555 16.95 7.29 -1.73
CA ALA A 555 16.32 6.90 -2.99
C ALA A 555 15.20 7.88 -3.39
N GLY A 556 14.48 8.45 -2.42
CA GLY A 556 13.50 9.51 -2.64
C GLY A 556 14.17 10.79 -3.17
N VAL A 557 15.27 11.22 -2.55
CA VAL A 557 16.05 12.39 -3.03
C VAL A 557 16.51 12.17 -4.48
N VAL A 558 17.11 11.02 -4.77
CA VAL A 558 17.56 10.67 -6.14
C VAL A 558 16.39 10.66 -7.12
N ALA A 559 15.27 10.01 -6.76
CA ALA A 559 14.15 9.90 -7.66
C ALA A 559 13.56 11.27 -8.04
N PHE A 560 13.40 12.16 -7.08
CA PHE A 560 12.83 13.48 -7.34
C PHE A 560 13.81 14.45 -8.02
N ASP A 561 15.12 14.35 -7.76
CA ASP A 561 16.13 15.09 -8.51
C ASP A 561 16.09 14.72 -10.00
N VAL A 562 16.14 13.43 -10.29
CA VAL A 562 16.13 12.90 -11.66
C VAL A 562 14.81 13.24 -12.36
N LYS A 563 13.67 13.17 -11.66
CA LYS A 563 12.36 13.55 -12.21
C LYS A 563 12.34 14.97 -12.74
N TYR A 564 12.75 15.94 -11.95
CA TYR A 564 12.70 17.34 -12.34
C TYR A 564 13.88 17.78 -13.21
N THR A 565 14.99 17.01 -13.21
CA THR A 565 16.09 17.19 -14.15
C THR A 565 15.67 16.83 -15.58
N TYR A 566 15.08 15.66 -15.79
CA TYR A 566 14.61 15.23 -17.12
C TYR A 566 13.23 15.77 -17.48
N ASN A 567 12.40 16.00 -16.48
CA ASN A 567 11.08 16.62 -16.61
C ASN A 567 10.17 15.95 -17.64
N GLN A 568 10.26 14.62 -17.79
CA GLN A 568 9.49 13.87 -18.79
C GLN A 568 8.00 13.85 -18.49
N TRP A 569 7.17 14.11 -19.50
CA TRP A 569 5.73 13.98 -19.37
C TRP A 569 5.27 12.55 -19.02
N ARG A 570 4.06 12.44 -18.49
CA ARG A 570 3.44 11.16 -18.11
C ARG A 570 2.86 10.44 -19.32
N PRO A 571 2.70 9.10 -19.27
CA PRO A 571 2.09 8.31 -20.34
C PRO A 571 0.74 8.86 -20.79
N ILE A 572 -0.14 9.28 -19.87
CA ILE A 572 -1.44 9.87 -20.22
C ILE A 572 -1.29 11.09 -21.15
N THR A 573 -0.31 11.95 -20.90
CA THR A 573 -0.05 13.09 -21.80
C THR A 573 0.51 12.62 -23.13
N GLY A 574 1.51 11.73 -23.12
CA GLY A 574 2.13 11.18 -24.31
C GLY A 574 1.13 10.46 -25.22
N ILE A 575 0.23 9.65 -24.67
CA ILE A 575 -0.80 8.93 -25.45
C ILE A 575 -1.84 9.89 -26.01
N ARG A 576 -2.33 10.85 -25.20
CA ARG A 576 -3.38 11.78 -25.64
C ARG A 576 -2.88 12.80 -26.65
N GLU A 577 -1.62 13.13 -26.64
CA GLU A 577 -0.98 14.15 -27.49
C GLU A 577 0.11 13.57 -28.40
N ALA A 578 0.04 12.28 -28.73
CA ALA A 578 1.01 11.60 -29.58
C ALA A 578 1.16 12.24 -30.99
N ASP A 579 0.18 13.03 -31.42
CA ASP A 579 0.28 13.81 -32.66
C ASP A 579 1.27 14.99 -32.55
N THR A 580 1.75 15.30 -31.34
CA THR A 580 2.69 16.42 -31.09
C THR A 580 4.11 16.00 -30.81
N ASP A 581 4.39 14.70 -30.53
CA ASP A 581 5.70 14.18 -30.14
C ASP A 581 6.69 14.07 -31.30
N GLY A 582 6.21 14.18 -32.55
CA GLY A 582 7.02 14.06 -33.77
C GLY A 582 7.40 12.62 -34.12
N ASN A 583 6.88 11.62 -33.43
CA ASN A 583 7.12 10.21 -33.64
C ASN A 583 5.99 9.58 -34.49
N LEU A 584 6.36 9.02 -35.65
CA LEU A 584 5.36 8.43 -36.57
C LEU A 584 4.85 7.04 -36.13
N TYR A 585 5.42 6.48 -35.08
CA TYR A 585 5.09 5.15 -34.58
C TYR A 585 4.19 5.19 -33.33
N THR A 586 4.01 6.36 -32.72
CA THR A 586 3.09 6.53 -31.60
C THR A 586 1.63 6.62 -32.09
N VAL A 587 0.70 6.12 -31.28
CA VAL A 587 -0.73 6.13 -31.58
C VAL A 587 -1.44 7.09 -30.63
N GLN A 588 -2.06 8.12 -31.20
CA GLN A 588 -2.83 9.06 -30.40
C GLN A 588 -4.18 8.46 -29.98
N ASP A 589 -4.49 8.58 -28.70
CA ASP A 589 -5.82 8.33 -28.17
C ASP A 589 -6.25 9.46 -27.22
N PRO A 590 -6.99 10.46 -27.73
CA PRO A 590 -7.37 11.65 -26.94
C PRO A 590 -8.26 11.34 -25.73
N ASN A 591 -8.92 10.18 -25.71
CA ASN A 591 -9.84 9.78 -24.65
C ASN A 591 -9.21 8.80 -23.65
N TRP A 592 -7.97 8.39 -23.88
CA TRP A 592 -7.29 7.44 -23.01
C TRP A 592 -7.12 8.00 -21.58
N LYS A 593 -7.38 7.17 -20.59
CA LYS A 593 -7.17 7.45 -19.18
C LYS A 593 -6.36 6.32 -18.56
N SER A 594 -5.48 6.63 -17.63
CA SER A 594 -4.75 5.61 -16.86
C SER A 594 -5.69 4.90 -15.87
N LEU A 595 -5.40 3.63 -15.53
CA LEU A 595 -6.13 2.89 -14.51
C LEU A 595 -6.06 3.60 -13.15
N LEU A 596 -4.85 4.00 -12.76
CA LEU A 596 -4.62 4.76 -11.54
C LEU A 596 -4.58 6.25 -11.85
N ASP A 597 -4.91 7.06 -10.87
CA ASP A 597 -4.71 8.50 -10.95
C ASP A 597 -3.22 8.81 -11.11
N THR A 598 -2.90 9.69 -12.05
CA THR A 598 -1.51 9.99 -12.36
C THR A 598 -0.93 10.96 -11.32
N PRO A 599 0.14 10.56 -10.60
CA PRO A 599 0.76 11.42 -9.60
C PRO A 599 1.30 12.74 -10.18
N SER A 600 1.17 13.83 -9.42
CA SER A 600 1.50 15.20 -9.84
C SER A 600 3.00 15.49 -9.87
N HIS A 601 3.78 14.68 -10.59
CA HIS A 601 5.23 14.86 -10.82
C HIS A 601 5.69 14.15 -12.11
N PRO A 602 6.88 14.48 -12.68
CA PRO A 602 7.38 13.88 -13.91
C PRO A 602 7.49 12.36 -13.88
N ASP A 603 7.49 11.74 -15.09
CA ASP A 603 7.53 10.29 -15.23
C ASP A 603 8.87 9.68 -14.78
N TYR A 604 9.98 10.03 -15.44
CA TYR A 604 11.29 9.42 -15.26
C TYR A 604 12.01 9.99 -14.03
N ILE A 605 12.41 9.17 -13.09
CA ILE A 605 12.29 7.73 -12.85
C ILE A 605 11.12 7.39 -11.92
N ALA A 606 10.65 6.14 -11.92
CA ALA A 606 9.56 5.71 -11.03
C ALA A 606 10.02 5.65 -9.56
N ALA A 607 9.41 6.49 -8.70
CA ALA A 607 9.75 6.54 -7.28
C ALA A 607 9.42 5.23 -6.55
N HIS A 608 8.26 4.60 -6.82
CA HIS A 608 7.90 3.29 -6.26
C HIS A 608 8.98 2.23 -6.51
N SER A 609 9.52 2.18 -7.74
CA SER A 609 10.60 1.26 -8.10
C SER A 609 11.89 1.58 -7.34
N ALA A 610 12.23 2.87 -7.20
CA ALA A 610 13.46 3.29 -6.51
C ALA A 610 13.42 2.99 -5.01
N LEU A 611 12.33 3.37 -4.34
CA LEU A 611 12.18 3.14 -2.90
C LEU A 611 12.08 1.64 -2.58
N GLY A 612 11.29 0.90 -3.37
CA GLY A 612 11.15 -0.55 -3.22
C GLY A 612 12.47 -1.30 -3.43
N ALA A 613 13.24 -0.92 -4.45
CA ALA A 613 14.55 -1.53 -4.71
C ALA A 613 15.58 -1.20 -3.62
N ALA A 614 15.59 0.03 -3.09
CA ALA A 614 16.44 0.40 -1.97
C ALA A 614 16.12 -0.44 -0.72
N ALA A 615 14.84 -0.55 -0.36
CA ALA A 615 14.39 -1.36 0.77
C ALA A 615 14.72 -2.85 0.58
N GLY A 616 14.38 -3.44 -0.57
CA GLY A 616 14.65 -4.85 -0.87
C GLY A 616 16.13 -5.19 -0.88
N THR A 617 16.97 -4.27 -1.36
CA THR A 617 18.44 -4.43 -1.34
C THR A 617 18.98 -4.46 0.09
N VAL A 618 18.52 -3.53 0.95
CA VAL A 618 18.92 -3.53 2.37
C VAL A 618 18.46 -4.80 3.08
N LEU A 619 17.20 -5.20 2.91
CA LEU A 619 16.67 -6.44 3.52
C LEU A 619 17.45 -7.67 3.10
N ALA A 620 17.69 -7.85 1.80
CA ALA A 620 18.44 -8.99 1.30
C ALA A 620 19.90 -9.00 1.78
N SER A 621 20.53 -7.83 1.85
CA SER A 621 21.92 -7.71 2.36
C SER A 621 21.98 -7.97 3.86
N PHE A 622 21.06 -7.43 4.65
CA PHE A 622 21.01 -7.58 6.11
C PHE A 622 20.86 -9.06 6.52
N TYR A 623 19.95 -9.78 5.88
CA TYR A 623 19.74 -11.20 6.15
C TYR A 623 20.70 -12.13 5.39
N GLY A 624 21.52 -11.61 4.48
CA GLY A 624 22.44 -12.40 3.65
C GLY A 624 21.74 -13.34 2.66
N THR A 625 20.46 -13.14 2.42
CA THR A 625 19.64 -13.94 1.50
C THR A 625 18.45 -13.17 0.99
N ASP A 626 18.04 -13.45 -0.25
CA ASP A 626 16.79 -12.95 -0.82
C ASP A 626 15.57 -13.85 -0.47
N ASN A 627 15.83 -15.11 -0.12
CA ASN A 627 14.80 -16.15 -0.02
C ASN A 627 14.19 -16.24 1.40
N ILE A 628 13.49 -15.19 1.82
CA ILE A 628 12.68 -15.18 3.03
C ILE A 628 11.25 -14.88 2.58
N SER A 629 10.36 -15.87 2.75
CA SER A 629 8.96 -15.72 2.36
C SER A 629 8.17 -14.94 3.40
N PHE A 630 7.27 -14.09 2.94
CA PHE A 630 6.36 -13.30 3.77
C PHE A 630 5.08 -12.99 3.00
N ASN A 631 4.09 -12.46 3.68
CA ASN A 631 2.90 -11.89 3.06
C ASN A 631 2.83 -10.39 3.34
N LEU A 632 2.03 -9.68 2.54
CA LEU A 632 1.75 -8.26 2.69
C LEU A 632 0.28 -8.00 2.37
N THR A 633 -0.35 -7.13 3.13
CA THR A 633 -1.68 -6.58 2.88
C THR A 633 -1.56 -5.11 2.51
N SER A 634 -2.53 -4.57 1.79
CA SER A 634 -2.56 -3.17 1.38
C SER A 634 -3.88 -2.53 1.80
N GLN A 635 -3.81 -1.31 2.31
CA GLN A 635 -4.99 -0.50 2.60
C GLN A 635 -5.72 -0.04 1.32
N GLU A 636 -5.01 -0.03 0.19
CA GLU A 636 -5.57 0.32 -1.11
C GLU A 636 -6.50 -0.76 -1.67
N LEU A 637 -6.24 -2.02 -1.30
CA LEU A 637 -7.03 -3.17 -1.70
C LEU A 637 -7.38 -4.02 -0.47
N PRO A 638 -8.26 -3.52 0.41
CA PRO A 638 -8.65 -4.24 1.62
C PRO A 638 -9.17 -5.63 1.26
N GLY A 639 -8.73 -6.62 2.00
CA GLY A 639 -9.18 -7.97 1.78
C GLY A 639 -8.30 -8.80 0.86
N VAL A 640 -7.21 -8.26 0.35
CA VAL A 640 -6.24 -8.99 -0.47
C VAL A 640 -4.89 -9.08 0.24
N ALA A 641 -4.43 -10.30 0.48
CA ALA A 641 -3.07 -10.58 0.93
C ALA A 641 -2.24 -11.10 -0.26
N ARG A 642 -1.04 -10.61 -0.42
CA ARG A 642 -0.10 -11.07 -1.43
C ARG A 642 1.07 -11.78 -0.77
N TYR A 643 1.51 -12.89 -1.35
CA TYR A 643 2.55 -13.76 -0.83
C TYR A 643 3.79 -13.68 -1.71
N PHE A 644 4.94 -13.44 -1.09
CA PHE A 644 6.23 -13.29 -1.73
C PHE A 644 7.18 -14.39 -1.25
N GLN A 645 7.96 -14.96 -2.17
CA GLN A 645 8.96 -15.98 -1.82
C GLN A 645 10.30 -15.36 -1.40
N GLY A 646 10.48 -14.08 -1.74
CA GLY A 646 11.69 -13.33 -1.44
C GLY A 646 11.51 -11.83 -1.63
N PHE A 647 12.55 -11.08 -1.29
CA PHE A 647 12.49 -9.62 -1.37
C PHE A 647 12.47 -9.12 -2.82
N ARG A 648 13.10 -9.86 -3.74
CA ARG A 648 13.05 -9.52 -5.16
C ARG A 648 11.63 -9.54 -5.70
N ASP A 649 10.83 -10.52 -5.30
CA ASP A 649 9.47 -10.69 -5.81
C ASP A 649 8.61 -9.46 -5.52
N PHE A 650 8.67 -8.91 -4.30
CA PHE A 650 7.91 -7.71 -3.99
C PHE A 650 8.44 -6.47 -4.72
N VAL A 651 9.77 -6.36 -4.89
CA VAL A 651 10.39 -5.25 -5.62
C VAL A 651 9.95 -5.23 -7.07
N GLU A 652 9.97 -6.39 -7.72
CA GLU A 652 9.53 -6.55 -9.11
C GLU A 652 8.03 -6.28 -9.25
N GLU A 653 7.20 -6.81 -8.34
CA GLU A 653 5.77 -6.60 -8.39
C GLU A 653 5.36 -5.15 -8.12
N ASN A 654 5.98 -4.50 -7.11
CA ASN A 654 5.78 -3.08 -6.86
C ASN A 654 6.17 -2.23 -8.08
N SER A 655 7.28 -2.56 -8.72
CA SER A 655 7.74 -1.84 -9.92
C SER A 655 6.79 -2.00 -11.11
N ILE A 656 6.38 -3.25 -11.44
CA ILE A 656 5.49 -3.51 -12.57
C ILE A 656 4.05 -2.99 -12.34
N SER A 657 3.65 -2.82 -11.09
CA SER A 657 2.33 -2.27 -10.74
C SER A 657 2.09 -0.91 -11.38
N ARG A 658 3.15 -0.10 -11.53
CA ARG A 658 3.08 1.25 -12.09
C ARG A 658 2.82 1.25 -13.59
N PHE A 659 3.36 0.25 -14.29
CA PHE A 659 3.09 -0.01 -15.69
C PHE A 659 1.61 -0.44 -15.90
N TYR A 660 1.14 -1.41 -15.11
CA TYR A 660 -0.27 -1.83 -15.16
C TYR A 660 -1.24 -0.74 -14.72
N GLY A 661 -0.78 0.15 -13.85
CA GLY A 661 -1.53 1.34 -13.44
C GLY A 661 -1.61 2.43 -14.51
N GLY A 662 -0.78 2.33 -15.58
CA GLY A 662 -0.76 3.30 -16.69
C GLY A 662 -0.06 4.62 -16.34
N VAL A 663 0.72 4.66 -15.25
CA VAL A 663 1.29 5.90 -14.72
C VAL A 663 2.78 6.07 -14.97
N HIS A 664 3.49 5.01 -15.41
CA HIS A 664 4.91 5.03 -15.75
C HIS A 664 5.23 4.24 -17.02
N LEU A 665 6.22 4.73 -17.79
CA LEU A 665 6.85 3.96 -18.86
C LEU A 665 7.74 2.83 -18.27
N PRO A 666 7.93 1.69 -18.98
CA PRO A 666 8.84 0.63 -18.56
C PRO A 666 10.26 1.11 -18.23
N SER A 667 10.84 1.97 -19.07
CA SER A 667 12.17 2.56 -18.84
C SER A 667 12.24 3.39 -17.54
N SER A 668 11.17 4.09 -17.16
CA SER A 668 11.08 4.83 -15.91
C SER A 668 11.12 3.88 -14.70
N SER A 669 10.47 2.74 -14.80
CA SER A 669 10.43 1.71 -13.75
C SER A 669 11.78 1.00 -13.62
N GLU A 670 12.41 0.63 -14.75
CA GLU A 670 13.74 0.01 -14.79
C GLU A 670 14.82 0.94 -14.20
N ALA A 671 14.81 2.21 -14.61
CA ALA A 671 15.75 3.20 -14.06
C ALA A 671 15.54 3.42 -12.55
N GLY A 672 14.31 3.38 -12.07
CA GLY A 672 14.01 3.41 -10.65
C GLY A 672 14.61 2.22 -9.90
N LEU A 673 14.45 1.00 -10.41
CA LEU A 673 15.07 -0.21 -9.84
C LEU A 673 16.60 -0.09 -9.76
N LEU A 674 17.24 0.39 -10.82
CA LEU A 674 18.70 0.56 -10.87
C LEU A 674 19.16 1.61 -9.84
N ALA A 675 18.49 2.76 -9.76
CA ALA A 675 18.83 3.82 -8.82
C ALA A 675 18.66 3.38 -7.37
N GLY A 676 17.53 2.77 -7.04
CA GLY A 676 17.24 2.29 -5.69
C GLY A 676 18.21 1.19 -5.24
N THR A 677 18.53 0.25 -6.13
CA THR A 677 19.54 -0.79 -5.87
C THR A 677 20.93 -0.16 -5.62
N ALA A 678 21.32 0.86 -6.38
CA ALA A 678 22.59 1.53 -6.17
C ALA A 678 22.65 2.26 -4.82
N VAL A 679 21.57 2.94 -4.42
CA VAL A 679 21.45 3.57 -3.10
C VAL A 679 21.51 2.53 -1.99
N GLY A 680 20.71 1.46 -2.08
CA GLY A 680 20.70 0.39 -1.08
C GLY A 680 22.08 -0.24 -0.88
N ASN A 681 22.79 -0.56 -1.96
CA ASN A 681 24.15 -1.08 -1.90
C ASN A 681 25.10 -0.08 -1.25
N TYR A 682 25.03 1.21 -1.62
CA TYR A 682 25.87 2.24 -1.02
C TYR A 682 25.68 2.32 0.50
N VAL A 683 24.42 2.28 0.95
CA VAL A 683 24.09 2.34 2.38
C VAL A 683 24.67 1.15 3.13
N VAL A 684 24.42 -0.07 2.68
CA VAL A 684 24.89 -1.28 3.40
C VAL A 684 26.41 -1.47 3.35
N ASP A 685 27.07 -0.95 2.31
CA ASP A 685 28.52 -1.06 2.18
C ASP A 685 29.29 -0.02 3.03
N ASN A 686 28.65 1.09 3.43
CA ASN A 686 29.37 2.23 4.04
C ASN A 686 28.86 2.64 5.43
N PHE A 687 27.68 2.18 5.87
CA PHE A 687 27.07 2.65 7.11
C PHE A 687 26.74 1.54 8.09
N LEU A 688 26.87 1.83 9.35
CA LEU A 688 26.48 1.00 10.49
C LEU A 688 27.13 -0.40 10.49
N VAL A 689 28.35 -0.50 9.95
CA VAL A 689 29.13 -1.73 9.81
C VAL A 689 30.13 -1.91 10.96
#